data_1cfe9fc857eb73db0d37be2e2a194a45
#
_entry.id   1cfe9fc857eb73db0d37be2e2a194a45
#
_cell.length_a   1.000
_cell.length_b   1.000
_cell.length_c   1.000
_cell.angle_alpha   90.00
_cell.angle_beta   90.00
_cell.angle_gamma   90.00
#
_symmetry.space_group_name_H-M   'P 1'
#
loop_
_entity.id
_entity.type
_entity.pdbx_description
1 polymer ?
#
loop_
_entity_poly.entity_id
_entity_poly.type
_entity_poly.pdbx_seq_one_letter_code
_entity_poly.pdbx_strand_id
1 'polypeptide(L)'
;MAHPPTTMKIVFVLAVLFSSLVACLPHTRRYDIPWNITADTYDYVVVGCGISGLVVATRLSEDPNVSVICIEAGSLDQHENMIEIPVFIGEQPPDFYAYNLVTVAQSPLDNHTRILPMGRGVGGGSLINGMIWNRGNQEDFDLWAELGNPGWDWDSLLPYFQRSETYTPRTYSNLTYQPASFDPAIHGSSGPVQVSYPAYCWPQMDAWFTALNTLGVPTCADPNSGTSAGVYFLPVSLDPTTQTRSDARCTYHDAAADRPNYHILTNTQIVRVVFDNGTITNSTPNARPDIPLAVGVELLGGRIVYARREVILAAGAIHTPQILELSGIGDANDHALLRLEYPYQSPTPNPSWLLTNSTFNATAGTEYFSSRTGPWTSKPSTAVAFPSLAQITNASYALDMISTTANATQEQNYYYPSTYYTESESTNDTTPSILRAGYEAQINLVLRNLQSNNTPAYEILNDNSGGLDIAVMRPLSRGATHIIDGRDASVAPAVDPRWLSHPFDFEVMILAMQFNQRILDTPSISALKPEYSYNDDNDNIPNTSTGSSSACLSANATRQQLETVLRRGVNTEYHYSGTCAMMPMSLGGVVDSALRVYGIQGLRIVDTSVYPVVPGAHLQAVAYAVAERAADIIRVRSLAGTSEG
;
A
#
# COMPACT_ATOMS: atom_id res chain seq x y z
N MET A 1 51.02 -21.86 -21.75
CA MET A 1 50.78 -22.00 -20.31
C MET A 1 49.70 -21.00 -19.97
N ALA A 2 48.49 -21.48 -19.79
CA ALA A 2 47.30 -20.63 -19.54
C ALA A 2 47.00 -20.62 -18.02
N HIS A 3 46.84 -19.44 -17.47
CA HIS A 3 46.34 -19.26 -16.10
C HIS A 3 44.82 -19.46 -16.10
N PRO A 4 44.22 -20.18 -15.14
CA PRO A 4 42.78 -20.29 -14.98
C PRO A 4 42.20 -19.07 -14.26
N PRO A 5 40.89 -18.75 -14.47
CA PRO A 5 40.23 -17.58 -13.92
C PRO A 5 39.86 -17.78 -12.44
N THR A 6 40.10 -16.74 -11.66
CA THR A 6 39.81 -16.62 -10.23
C THR A 6 38.35 -16.16 -10.01
N THR A 7 37.42 -17.08 -10.12
CA THR A 7 36.02 -16.83 -9.76
C THR A 7 35.41 -18.06 -9.12
N MET A 8 35.80 -18.34 -7.86
CA MET A 8 35.06 -19.32 -7.02
C MET A 8 35.66 -19.37 -5.60
N LYS A 9 35.57 -18.30 -4.82
CA LYS A 9 35.93 -18.33 -3.38
C LYS A 9 35.06 -17.47 -2.45
N ILE A 10 34.00 -16.83 -2.93
CA ILE A 10 33.17 -15.96 -2.07
C ILE A 10 31.93 -16.70 -1.51
N VAL A 11 31.47 -17.77 -2.14
CA VAL A 11 30.25 -18.48 -1.72
C VAL A 11 30.45 -19.42 -0.50
N PHE A 12 31.69 -19.75 -0.13
CA PHE A 12 31.92 -20.79 0.91
C PHE A 12 32.14 -20.23 2.34
N VAL A 13 32.30 -18.92 2.53
CA VAL A 13 32.51 -18.34 3.87
C VAL A 13 31.21 -17.95 4.57
N LEU A 14 30.13 -17.69 3.82
CA LEU A 14 28.80 -17.41 4.41
C LEU A 14 28.08 -18.68 4.95
N ALA A 15 28.36 -19.85 4.41
CA ALA A 15 27.68 -21.08 4.81
C ALA A 15 28.19 -21.68 6.14
N VAL A 16 29.35 -21.30 6.65
CA VAL A 16 29.97 -21.90 7.86
C VAL A 16 29.67 -21.11 9.13
N LEU A 17 29.24 -19.85 9.04
CA LEU A 17 28.84 -19.04 10.20
C LEU A 17 27.35 -19.19 10.58
N PHE A 18 26.53 -19.81 9.73
CA PHE A 18 25.10 -20.00 9.97
C PHE A 18 24.74 -21.30 10.72
N SER A 19 25.70 -22.23 10.92
CA SER A 19 25.38 -23.55 11.49
C SER A 19 25.54 -23.65 13.01
N SER A 20 25.91 -22.59 13.73
CA SER A 20 26.16 -22.67 15.18
C SER A 20 25.32 -21.75 16.08
N LEU A 21 24.29 -21.08 15.56
CA LEU A 21 23.40 -20.17 16.33
C LEU A 21 21.92 -20.56 16.31
N VAL A 22 21.62 -21.82 16.01
CA VAL A 22 20.24 -22.38 16.08
C VAL A 22 20.01 -23.10 17.42
N ALA A 23 20.29 -22.43 18.53
CA ALA A 23 19.94 -22.98 19.84
C ALA A 23 19.50 -21.86 20.78
N CYS A 24 18.26 -21.41 20.63
CA CYS A 24 17.34 -20.88 21.63
C CYS A 24 16.22 -20.06 20.93
N LEU A 25 15.31 -20.75 20.27
CA LEU A 25 13.99 -20.17 19.99
C LEU A 25 12.95 -21.00 20.75
N PRO A 26 11.95 -20.35 21.38
CA PRO A 26 10.87 -21.08 22.01
C PRO A 26 10.08 -21.88 20.98
N HIS A 27 9.58 -23.01 21.39
CA HIS A 27 8.86 -23.99 20.59
C HIS A 27 7.93 -23.35 19.56
N THR A 28 8.29 -23.46 18.29
CA THR A 28 7.37 -23.25 17.18
C THR A 28 6.26 -24.28 17.26
N ARG A 29 5.07 -23.88 17.69
CA ARG A 29 3.87 -24.68 17.42
C ARG A 29 3.72 -24.69 15.88
N ARG A 30 4.00 -25.84 15.26
CA ARG A 30 3.60 -26.11 13.89
C ARG A 30 2.07 -26.05 13.84
N TYR A 31 1.54 -24.99 13.28
CA TYR A 31 0.15 -24.96 12.86
C TYR A 31 0.06 -25.65 11.49
N ASP A 32 0.26 -26.95 11.45
CA ASP A 32 -0.26 -27.78 10.37
C ASP A 32 -1.78 -27.76 10.56
N ILE A 33 -2.46 -26.83 9.87
CA ILE A 33 -3.92 -26.84 9.82
C ILE A 33 -4.29 -28.11 9.06
N PRO A 34 -4.99 -29.05 9.70
CA PRO A 34 -5.38 -30.27 9.02
C PRO A 34 -6.27 -29.90 7.83
N TRP A 35 -6.08 -30.54 6.68
CA TRP A 35 -6.96 -30.52 5.52
C TRP A 35 -8.41 -30.95 5.84
N ASN A 36 -8.71 -31.25 7.09
CA ASN A 36 -10.02 -31.59 7.65
C ASN A 36 -10.72 -30.36 8.22
N ILE A 37 -10.99 -29.35 7.35
CA ILE A 37 -12.09 -28.43 7.64
C ILE A 37 -13.35 -29.28 7.54
N THR A 38 -13.90 -29.65 8.70
CA THR A 38 -15.08 -30.55 8.81
C THR A 38 -16.38 -29.84 8.50
N ALA A 39 -16.40 -28.49 8.49
CA ALA A 39 -17.56 -27.68 8.16
C ALA A 39 -17.38 -27.02 6.79
N ASP A 40 -18.34 -27.23 5.90
CA ASP A 40 -18.40 -26.52 4.62
C ASP A 40 -19.22 -25.20 4.71
N THR A 41 -19.65 -24.82 5.92
CA THR A 41 -20.57 -23.68 6.12
C THR A 41 -20.20 -22.88 7.37
N TYR A 42 -20.02 -21.58 7.21
CA TYR A 42 -19.67 -20.60 8.25
C TYR A 42 -20.69 -19.46 8.27
N ASP A 43 -20.70 -18.64 9.31
CA ASP A 43 -21.52 -17.42 9.31
C ASP A 43 -20.95 -16.41 8.32
N TYR A 44 -19.62 -16.20 8.34
CA TYR A 44 -18.92 -15.33 7.41
C TYR A 44 -17.79 -16.06 6.71
N VAL A 45 -17.67 -15.83 5.41
CA VAL A 45 -16.54 -16.30 4.58
C VAL A 45 -15.77 -15.06 4.12
N VAL A 46 -14.54 -14.91 4.61
CA VAL A 46 -13.61 -13.82 4.26
C VAL A 46 -12.62 -14.33 3.24
N VAL A 47 -12.50 -13.64 2.11
CA VAL A 47 -11.63 -14.00 0.98
C VAL A 47 -10.40 -13.10 0.94
N GLY A 48 -9.22 -13.67 1.20
CA GLY A 48 -7.97 -12.96 1.39
C GLY A 48 -7.69 -12.64 2.86
N CYS A 49 -6.63 -13.23 3.42
CA CYS A 49 -6.20 -12.99 4.79
C CYS A 49 -5.06 -11.98 4.85
N GLY A 50 -5.19 -10.88 4.07
CA GLY A 50 -4.35 -9.69 4.19
C GLY A 50 -4.76 -8.83 5.38
N ILE A 51 -4.27 -7.58 5.43
CA ILE A 51 -4.58 -6.63 6.51
C ILE A 51 -6.08 -6.59 6.79
N SER A 52 -6.87 -6.24 5.79
CA SER A 52 -8.31 -6.02 5.97
C SER A 52 -9.07 -7.30 6.32
N GLY A 53 -8.74 -8.41 5.65
CA GLY A 53 -9.40 -9.69 5.91
C GLY A 53 -9.14 -10.21 7.32
N LEU A 54 -7.91 -10.10 7.82
CA LEU A 54 -7.55 -10.51 9.18
C LEU A 54 -8.23 -9.64 10.24
N VAL A 55 -8.27 -8.32 10.04
CA VAL A 55 -8.98 -7.42 10.96
C VAL A 55 -10.46 -7.81 11.05
N VAL A 56 -11.14 -7.93 9.91
CA VAL A 56 -12.56 -8.27 9.88
C VAL A 56 -12.83 -9.65 10.49
N ALA A 57 -12.06 -10.67 10.10
CA ALA A 57 -12.25 -12.03 10.61
C ALA A 57 -12.01 -12.11 12.13
N THR A 58 -10.97 -11.43 12.62
CA THR A 58 -10.66 -11.36 14.06
C THR A 58 -11.76 -10.66 14.84
N ARG A 59 -12.26 -9.52 14.34
CA ARG A 59 -13.31 -8.76 15.01
C ARG A 59 -14.66 -9.49 15.01
N LEU A 60 -15.05 -10.11 13.90
CA LEU A 60 -16.31 -10.87 13.81
C LEU A 60 -16.29 -12.10 14.71
N SER A 61 -15.15 -12.78 14.87
CA SER A 61 -14.99 -13.94 15.74
C SER A 61 -14.90 -13.62 17.24
N GLU A 62 -14.96 -12.35 17.65
CA GLU A 62 -15.08 -11.97 19.06
C GLU A 62 -16.42 -12.42 19.68
N ASP A 63 -17.48 -12.55 18.87
CA ASP A 63 -18.70 -13.24 19.29
C ASP A 63 -18.51 -14.77 19.14
N PRO A 64 -18.50 -15.54 20.24
CA PRO A 64 -18.25 -16.98 20.18
C PRO A 64 -19.35 -17.76 19.45
N ASN A 65 -20.52 -17.15 19.20
CA ASN A 65 -21.64 -17.76 18.45
C ASN A 65 -21.54 -17.50 16.94
N VAL A 66 -20.55 -16.74 16.48
CA VAL A 66 -20.32 -16.39 15.07
C VAL A 66 -19.10 -17.14 14.57
N SER A 67 -19.33 -18.04 13.60
CA SER A 67 -18.25 -18.79 12.95
C SER A 67 -17.69 -18.03 11.75
N VAL A 68 -16.36 -17.89 11.68
CA VAL A 68 -15.65 -17.16 10.61
C VAL A 68 -14.56 -18.03 10.01
N ILE A 69 -14.49 -18.06 8.68
CA ILE A 69 -13.34 -18.61 7.96
C ILE A 69 -12.71 -17.52 7.10
N CYS A 70 -11.37 -17.40 7.18
CA CYS A 70 -10.56 -16.57 6.29
C CYS A 70 -9.78 -17.49 5.34
N ILE A 71 -9.86 -17.25 4.02
CA ILE A 71 -9.27 -18.10 2.98
C ILE A 71 -8.16 -17.32 2.26
N GLU A 72 -6.95 -17.88 2.24
CA GLU A 72 -5.74 -17.24 1.71
C GLU A 72 -5.04 -18.11 0.67
N ALA A 73 -4.66 -17.50 -0.45
CA ALA A 73 -3.97 -18.16 -1.54
C ALA A 73 -2.50 -18.50 -1.20
N GLY A 74 -1.89 -17.72 -0.31
CA GLY A 74 -0.52 -17.92 0.16
C GLY A 74 -0.45 -18.72 1.47
N SER A 75 0.76 -18.86 1.97
CA SER A 75 1.07 -19.59 3.21
C SER A 75 1.10 -18.67 4.43
N LEU A 76 1.18 -19.30 5.60
CA LEU A 76 1.63 -18.65 6.83
C LEU A 76 3.16 -18.52 6.79
N ASP A 77 3.69 -17.35 7.17
CA ASP A 77 5.14 -17.16 7.31
C ASP A 77 5.72 -17.99 8.46
N GLN A 78 7.02 -18.21 8.41
CA GLN A 78 7.75 -19.01 9.42
C GLN A 78 8.62 -18.13 10.32
N HIS A 79 8.29 -16.86 10.49
CA HIS A 79 9.08 -15.87 11.22
C HIS A 79 10.49 -15.68 10.65
N GLU A 80 10.59 -15.62 9.32
CA GLU A 80 11.87 -15.43 8.66
C GLU A 80 12.43 -14.03 8.94
N ASN A 81 13.73 -13.98 9.18
CA ASN A 81 14.44 -12.72 9.47
C ASN A 81 14.21 -11.65 8.39
N MET A 82 14.08 -12.06 7.13
CA MET A 82 13.86 -11.12 6.02
C MET A 82 12.45 -10.51 6.02
N ILE A 83 11.49 -11.08 6.75
CA ILE A 83 10.18 -10.48 6.99
C ILE A 83 10.22 -9.61 8.24
N GLU A 84 10.78 -10.15 9.33
CA GLU A 84 10.68 -9.53 10.65
C GLU A 84 11.67 -8.38 10.88
N ILE A 85 12.92 -8.49 10.37
CA ILE A 85 13.98 -7.54 10.72
C ILE A 85 13.99 -6.35 9.77
N PRO A 86 13.92 -5.10 10.28
CA PRO A 86 13.77 -3.90 9.46
C PRO A 86 14.85 -3.68 8.39
N VAL A 87 16.10 -4.08 8.64
CA VAL A 87 17.20 -3.91 7.69
C VAL A 87 16.98 -4.63 6.36
N PHE A 88 16.18 -5.70 6.35
CA PHE A 88 15.90 -6.49 5.15
C PHE A 88 14.69 -5.97 4.34
N ILE A 89 14.09 -4.86 4.76
CA ILE A 89 13.01 -4.22 3.98
C ILE A 89 13.57 -3.72 2.65
N GLY A 90 12.87 -4.08 1.57
CA GLY A 90 13.29 -3.75 0.20
C GLY A 90 14.14 -4.84 -0.45
N GLU A 91 14.63 -5.82 0.31
CA GLU A 91 15.12 -7.05 -0.30
C GLU A 91 13.93 -7.82 -0.90
N GLN A 92 14.17 -8.54 -1.99
CA GLN A 92 13.11 -9.32 -2.64
C GLN A 92 12.60 -10.39 -1.67
N PRO A 93 11.32 -10.35 -1.27
CA PRO A 93 10.75 -11.44 -0.49
C PRO A 93 10.81 -12.72 -1.32
N PRO A 94 10.86 -13.91 -0.68
CA PRO A 94 10.71 -15.16 -1.41
C PRO A 94 9.47 -15.14 -2.29
N ASP A 95 9.57 -15.64 -3.54
CA ASP A 95 8.48 -15.63 -4.53
C ASP A 95 7.16 -16.23 -4.01
N PHE A 96 7.23 -17.08 -2.99
CA PHE A 96 6.03 -17.67 -2.38
C PHE A 96 5.27 -16.71 -1.44
N TYR A 97 5.87 -15.58 -1.02
CA TYR A 97 5.19 -14.51 -0.25
C TYR A 97 4.78 -13.32 -1.10
N ALA A 98 5.02 -13.35 -2.40
CA ALA A 98 4.63 -12.29 -3.29
C ALA A 98 4.03 -12.83 -4.60
N TYR A 99 3.00 -12.16 -5.10
CA TYR A 99 2.66 -12.19 -6.51
C TYR A 99 3.58 -11.18 -7.21
N ASN A 100 4.23 -11.61 -8.27
CA ASN A 100 5.01 -10.74 -9.15
C ASN A 100 4.23 -10.54 -10.46
N LEU A 101 3.15 -9.76 -10.37
CA LEU A 101 2.33 -9.43 -11.53
C LEU A 101 3.11 -8.52 -12.48
N VAL A 102 2.77 -8.55 -13.76
CA VAL A 102 3.40 -7.70 -14.78
C VAL A 102 2.34 -6.84 -15.44
N THR A 103 2.59 -5.51 -15.50
CA THR A 103 1.67 -4.61 -16.20
C THR A 103 1.58 -4.92 -17.67
N VAL A 104 0.49 -4.51 -18.31
CA VAL A 104 0.51 -4.33 -19.77
C VAL A 104 1.54 -3.25 -20.15
N ALA A 105 1.90 -3.17 -21.43
CA ALA A 105 2.81 -2.15 -21.94
C ALA A 105 2.25 -0.73 -21.67
N GLN A 106 3.00 0.11 -20.97
CA GLN A 106 2.57 1.44 -20.53
C GLN A 106 2.89 2.48 -21.61
N SER A 107 1.90 2.89 -22.38
CA SER A 107 2.08 3.88 -23.47
C SER A 107 2.72 5.20 -23.01
N PRO A 108 2.38 5.79 -21.84
CA PRO A 108 3.04 7.00 -21.36
C PRO A 108 4.51 6.78 -20.96
N LEU A 109 4.94 5.53 -20.80
CA LEU A 109 6.28 5.13 -20.37
C LEU A 109 7.03 4.40 -21.51
N ASP A 110 6.92 4.87 -22.73
CA ASP A 110 7.58 4.31 -23.93
C ASP A 110 7.29 2.80 -24.12
N ASN A 111 6.09 2.35 -23.76
CA ASN A 111 5.61 0.96 -23.79
C ASN A 111 6.41 -0.02 -22.90
N HIS A 112 7.09 0.46 -21.87
CA HIS A 112 7.71 -0.44 -20.90
C HIS A 112 6.67 -1.13 -20.02
N THR A 113 6.94 -2.38 -19.65
CA THR A 113 6.21 -3.10 -18.61
C THR A 113 6.88 -2.93 -17.26
N ARG A 114 6.15 -3.17 -16.16
CA ARG A 114 6.67 -3.11 -14.79
C ARG A 114 6.19 -4.32 -13.99
N ILE A 115 7.01 -4.76 -13.03
CA ILE A 115 6.61 -5.76 -12.06
C ILE A 115 5.82 -5.07 -10.94
N LEU A 116 4.71 -5.68 -10.55
CA LEU A 116 3.84 -5.26 -9.47
C LEU A 116 3.90 -6.29 -8.34
N PRO A 117 4.80 -6.18 -7.37
CA PRO A 117 4.84 -7.07 -6.22
C PRO A 117 3.60 -6.84 -5.35
N MET A 118 2.96 -7.92 -4.96
CA MET A 118 1.77 -7.93 -4.13
C MET A 118 1.87 -9.03 -3.08
N GLY A 119 1.58 -8.73 -1.81
CA GLY A 119 1.70 -9.73 -0.74
C GLY A 119 0.80 -10.93 -0.97
N ARG A 120 1.37 -12.14 -0.80
CA ARG A 120 0.72 -13.44 -0.92
C ARG A 120 1.02 -14.26 0.33
N GLY A 121 0.11 -14.26 1.28
CA GLY A 121 0.27 -14.95 2.56
C GLY A 121 -0.59 -14.33 3.65
N VAL A 122 -0.64 -15.00 4.79
CA VAL A 122 -1.38 -14.51 5.96
C VAL A 122 -0.72 -13.26 6.51
N GLY A 123 -1.37 -12.12 6.38
CA GLY A 123 -0.83 -10.78 6.61
C GLY A 123 -0.79 -9.93 5.33
N GLY A 124 -0.80 -10.56 4.15
CA GLY A 124 -0.84 -9.88 2.86
C GLY A 124 0.29 -8.87 2.68
N GLY A 125 -0.06 -7.64 2.27
CA GLY A 125 0.92 -6.57 2.08
C GLY A 125 1.72 -6.21 3.32
N SER A 126 1.20 -6.43 4.55
CA SER A 126 1.94 -6.11 5.78
C SER A 126 3.17 -7.00 6.02
N LEU A 127 3.26 -8.16 5.36
CA LEU A 127 4.45 -9.02 5.43
C LEU A 127 5.65 -8.44 4.67
N ILE A 128 5.39 -7.73 3.57
CA ILE A 128 6.44 -7.36 2.60
C ILE A 128 6.61 -5.84 2.42
N ASN A 129 5.73 -5.02 2.99
CA ASN A 129 5.76 -3.57 2.84
C ASN A 129 6.91 -2.89 3.60
N GLY A 130 7.09 -1.58 3.35
CA GLY A 130 8.08 -0.74 4.03
C GLY A 130 7.74 -0.36 5.48
N MET A 131 6.73 -0.96 6.11
CA MET A 131 6.26 -0.69 7.48
C MET A 131 5.81 0.75 7.77
N ILE A 132 5.80 1.66 6.80
CA ILE A 132 5.46 3.06 7.02
C ILE A 132 4.05 3.20 7.58
N TRP A 133 3.91 3.98 8.67
CA TRP A 133 2.66 4.19 9.37
C TRP A 133 2.30 5.67 9.39
N ASN A 134 1.70 6.15 8.32
CA ASN A 134 1.13 7.49 8.23
C ASN A 134 -0.32 7.40 7.75
N ARG A 135 -1.14 8.38 8.12
CA ARG A 135 -2.60 8.34 7.88
C ARG A 135 -3.03 9.21 6.70
N GLY A 136 -2.22 10.16 6.29
CA GLY A 136 -2.59 11.18 5.30
C GLY A 136 -3.24 12.41 5.92
N ASN A 137 -3.85 13.23 5.09
CA ASN A 137 -4.50 14.46 5.50
C ASN A 137 -5.98 14.24 5.83
N GLN A 138 -6.51 15.08 6.72
CA GLN A 138 -7.94 15.13 7.01
C GLN A 138 -8.75 15.30 5.72
N GLU A 139 -8.35 16.20 4.85
CA GLU A 139 -9.04 16.50 3.59
C GLU A 139 -9.16 15.29 2.65
N ASP A 140 -8.29 14.28 2.78
CA ASP A 140 -8.38 13.06 1.98
C ASP A 140 -9.62 12.24 2.34
N PHE A 141 -9.99 12.19 3.61
CA PHE A 141 -11.15 11.45 4.12
C PHE A 141 -12.43 12.28 4.06
N ASP A 142 -12.35 13.59 4.32
CA ASP A 142 -13.48 14.50 4.17
C ASP A 142 -13.97 14.48 2.70
N LEU A 143 -13.05 14.35 1.74
CA LEU A 143 -13.36 14.14 0.32
C LEU A 143 -14.15 12.84 0.09
N TRP A 144 -13.83 11.74 0.81
CA TRP A 144 -14.62 10.50 0.69
C TRP A 144 -16.07 10.70 1.11
N ALA A 145 -16.30 11.45 2.20
CA ALA A 145 -17.65 11.79 2.64
C ALA A 145 -18.38 12.68 1.62
N GLU A 146 -17.70 13.67 1.05
CA GLU A 146 -18.25 14.56 0.02
C GLU A 146 -18.61 13.83 -1.28
N LEU A 147 -17.92 12.74 -1.61
CA LEU A 147 -18.26 11.86 -2.74
C LEU A 147 -19.53 11.02 -2.49
N GLY A 148 -20.22 11.23 -1.38
CA GLY A 148 -21.49 10.59 -1.06
C GLY A 148 -21.39 9.42 -0.08
N ASN A 149 -20.31 9.36 0.71
CA ASN A 149 -20.07 8.33 1.70
C ASN A 149 -20.13 8.89 3.13
N PRO A 150 -21.31 9.20 3.68
CA PRO A 150 -21.43 9.77 5.02
C PRO A 150 -20.79 8.87 6.09
N GLY A 151 -20.04 9.49 7.00
CA GLY A 151 -19.31 8.80 8.05
C GLY A 151 -17.95 8.26 7.66
N TRP A 152 -17.45 8.51 6.44
CA TRP A 152 -16.10 8.17 6.00
C TRP A 152 -15.16 9.38 5.98
N ASP A 153 -15.54 10.46 6.70
CA ASP A 153 -14.70 11.62 7.00
C ASP A 153 -13.63 11.30 8.05
N TRP A 154 -12.70 12.25 8.23
CA TRP A 154 -11.61 12.12 9.19
C TRP A 154 -12.08 11.85 10.61
N ASP A 155 -13.03 12.65 11.12
CA ASP A 155 -13.50 12.54 12.51
C ASP A 155 -14.15 11.18 12.77
N SER A 156 -14.83 10.63 11.77
CA SER A 156 -15.45 9.30 11.84
C SER A 156 -14.41 8.16 11.77
N LEU A 157 -13.26 8.36 11.11
CA LEU A 157 -12.21 7.35 10.97
C LEU A 157 -11.15 7.42 12.08
N LEU A 158 -10.91 8.59 12.67
CA LEU A 158 -9.89 8.76 13.71
C LEU A 158 -9.99 7.74 14.86
N PRO A 159 -11.19 7.43 15.42
CA PRO A 159 -11.31 6.40 16.44
C PRO A 159 -10.85 5.00 15.99
N TYR A 160 -10.96 4.68 14.71
CA TYR A 160 -10.53 3.39 14.15
C TYR A 160 -9.03 3.35 13.87
N PHE A 161 -8.41 4.47 13.50
CA PHE A 161 -6.96 4.61 13.51
C PHE A 161 -6.40 4.37 14.91
N GLN A 162 -6.95 5.03 15.93
CA GLN A 162 -6.54 4.85 17.32
C GLN A 162 -6.76 3.42 17.82
N ARG A 163 -7.88 2.79 17.44
CA ARG A 163 -8.23 1.41 17.83
C ARG A 163 -7.27 0.37 17.24
N SER A 164 -6.69 0.66 16.09
CA SER A 164 -5.78 -0.27 15.41
C SER A 164 -4.35 -0.26 15.96
N GLU A 165 -3.92 0.83 16.63
CA GLU A 165 -2.52 1.03 17.01
C GLU A 165 -2.27 1.11 18.52
N THR A 166 -1.08 0.66 18.92
CA THR A 166 -0.41 1.07 20.15
C THR A 166 0.82 1.87 19.78
N TYR A 167 0.74 3.20 19.95
CA TYR A 167 1.81 4.11 19.57
C TYR A 167 2.80 4.32 20.70
N THR A 168 4.11 4.16 20.40
CA THR A 168 5.21 4.37 21.35
C THR A 168 6.14 5.45 20.80
N PRO A 169 6.20 6.66 21.42
CA PRO A 169 7.12 7.71 21.02
C PRO A 169 8.56 7.34 21.34
N ARG A 170 9.51 7.96 20.62
CA ARG A 170 10.93 7.82 20.87
C ARG A 170 11.64 9.17 20.72
N THR A 171 12.71 9.36 21.46
CA THR A 171 13.62 10.49 21.31
C THR A 171 15.03 10.01 20.95
N TYR A 172 15.77 10.82 20.20
CA TYR A 172 17.14 10.55 19.79
C TYR A 172 18.06 11.60 20.41
N SER A 173 19.00 11.17 21.27
CA SER A 173 19.93 12.08 21.96
C SER A 173 20.96 12.73 21.05
N ASN A 174 21.18 12.16 19.85
CA ASN A 174 22.17 12.57 18.87
C ASN A 174 21.61 13.42 17.72
N LEU A 175 20.30 13.75 17.74
CA LEU A 175 19.64 14.53 16.70
C LEU A 175 19.02 15.81 17.26
N THR A 176 19.06 16.87 16.47
CA THR A 176 18.42 18.16 16.76
C THR A 176 16.91 18.07 16.59
N TYR A 177 16.49 17.45 15.48
CA TYR A 177 15.07 17.21 15.21
C TYR A 177 14.61 15.92 15.88
N GLN A 178 13.35 15.88 16.30
CA GLN A 178 12.80 14.75 17.05
C GLN A 178 11.50 14.23 16.42
N PRO A 179 11.21 12.92 16.54
CA PRO A 179 9.91 12.36 16.21
C PRO A 179 8.77 12.97 17.03
N ALA A 180 7.53 12.78 16.56
CA ALA A 180 6.34 13.17 17.28
C ALA A 180 6.25 12.53 18.68
N SER A 181 5.76 13.28 19.65
CA SER A 181 5.42 12.77 20.97
C SER A 181 4.05 12.09 20.96
N PHE A 182 3.75 11.31 22.01
CA PHE A 182 2.43 10.71 22.17
C PHE A 182 1.39 11.77 22.56
N ASP A 183 0.30 11.84 21.77
CA ASP A 183 -0.90 12.60 22.11
C ASP A 183 -2.11 11.64 22.08
N PRO A 184 -2.78 11.40 23.23
CA PRO A 184 -3.93 10.51 23.31
C PRO A 184 -5.15 11.00 22.52
N ALA A 185 -5.21 12.27 22.14
CA ALA A 185 -6.25 12.78 21.26
C ALA A 185 -6.08 12.33 19.79
N ILE A 186 -4.87 11.89 19.44
CA ILE A 186 -4.50 11.50 18.06
C ILE A 186 -4.12 10.03 18.01
N HIS A 187 -3.35 9.54 18.97
CA HIS A 187 -2.76 8.21 18.95
C HIS A 187 -3.47 7.21 19.87
N GLY A 188 -3.51 5.94 19.41
CA GLY A 188 -3.97 4.81 20.21
C GLY A 188 -2.91 4.31 21.19
N SER A 189 -3.37 3.70 22.29
CA SER A 189 -2.51 3.16 23.36
C SER A 189 -2.75 1.68 23.67
N SER A 190 -3.67 1.02 22.95
CA SER A 190 -4.09 -0.35 23.25
C SER A 190 -4.52 -1.16 22.02
N GLY A 191 -4.31 -0.64 20.81
CA GLY A 191 -4.59 -1.35 19.58
C GLY A 191 -3.55 -2.46 19.32
N PRO A 192 -3.87 -3.44 18.47
CA PRO A 192 -3.01 -4.59 18.23
C PRO A 192 -1.66 -4.25 17.59
N VAL A 193 -1.64 -3.32 16.61
CA VAL A 193 -0.44 -2.99 15.86
C VAL A 193 0.48 -2.11 16.69
N GLN A 194 1.71 -2.58 16.91
CA GLN A 194 2.75 -1.79 17.57
C GLN A 194 3.31 -0.78 16.58
N VAL A 195 3.21 0.49 16.91
CA VAL A 195 3.70 1.62 16.10
C VAL A 195 4.75 2.38 16.89
N SER A 196 5.94 2.45 16.35
CA SER A 196 7.06 3.11 17.01
C SER A 196 8.08 3.63 16.00
N TYR A 197 9.25 4.00 16.48
CA TYR A 197 10.40 4.41 15.68
C TYR A 197 11.56 3.45 15.91
N PRO A 198 12.43 3.23 14.88
CA PRO A 198 13.64 2.42 15.01
C PRO A 198 14.49 2.82 16.24
N ALA A 199 15.18 1.86 16.85
CA ALA A 199 16.09 2.17 17.95
C ALA A 199 17.32 2.96 17.50
N TYR A 200 17.63 2.93 16.22
CA TYR A 200 18.75 3.67 15.62
C TYR A 200 18.22 4.66 14.55
N CYS A 201 18.78 5.85 14.54
CA CYS A 201 18.53 6.84 13.50
C CYS A 201 19.83 7.30 12.86
N TRP A 202 19.81 7.40 11.54
CA TRP A 202 20.98 7.78 10.75
C TRP A 202 21.34 9.26 10.97
N PRO A 203 22.64 9.60 11.14
CA PRO A 203 23.05 10.97 11.46
C PRO A 203 22.78 11.99 10.35
N GLN A 204 22.53 11.56 9.12
CA GLN A 204 22.19 12.42 7.99
C GLN A 204 20.81 13.11 8.15
N MET A 205 20.00 12.66 9.09
CA MET A 205 18.66 13.18 9.31
C MET A 205 18.62 14.68 9.61
N ASP A 206 19.52 15.18 10.46
CA ASP A 206 19.57 16.61 10.77
C ASP A 206 19.89 17.47 9.51
N ALA A 207 20.74 16.96 8.62
CA ALA A 207 21.02 17.62 7.34
C ALA A 207 19.78 17.68 6.44
N TRP A 208 19.02 16.60 6.40
CA TRP A 208 17.77 16.48 5.65
C TRP A 208 16.70 17.48 6.13
N PHE A 209 16.40 17.48 7.43
CA PHE A 209 15.44 18.44 8.01
C PHE A 209 15.88 19.88 7.79
N THR A 210 17.17 20.17 7.98
CA THR A 210 17.74 21.52 7.76
C THR A 210 17.58 21.96 6.31
N ALA A 211 17.84 21.08 5.35
CA ALA A 211 17.68 21.37 3.92
C ALA A 211 16.25 21.74 3.57
N LEU A 212 15.29 20.92 3.97
CA LEU A 212 13.89 21.14 3.66
C LEU A 212 13.31 22.39 4.34
N ASN A 213 13.64 22.61 5.61
CA ASN A 213 13.26 23.86 6.30
C ASN A 213 13.85 25.10 5.62
N THR A 214 15.08 25.03 5.13
CA THR A 214 15.73 26.12 4.37
C THR A 214 14.96 26.41 3.06
N LEU A 215 14.41 25.39 2.43
CA LEU A 215 13.64 25.51 1.20
C LEU A 215 12.16 25.85 1.44
N GLY A 216 11.73 26.05 2.70
CA GLY A 216 10.36 26.45 3.05
C GLY A 216 9.39 25.27 3.26
N VAL A 217 9.88 24.02 3.33
CA VAL A 217 9.10 22.86 3.74
C VAL A 217 9.24 22.70 5.26
N PRO A 218 8.19 22.99 6.06
CA PRO A 218 8.30 23.03 7.51
C PRO A 218 8.41 21.62 8.11
N THR A 219 9.00 21.52 9.29
CA THR A 219 8.92 20.30 10.10
C THR A 219 7.49 20.11 10.59
N CYS A 220 6.89 18.97 10.23
CA CYS A 220 5.59 18.56 10.72
C CYS A 220 5.72 18.01 12.15
N ALA A 221 4.92 18.52 13.08
CA ALA A 221 4.98 18.11 14.49
C ALA A 221 4.47 16.68 14.69
N ASP A 222 3.39 16.33 14.01
CA ASP A 222 2.80 14.98 14.02
C ASP A 222 2.10 14.69 12.69
N PRO A 223 2.67 13.79 11.87
CA PRO A 223 2.11 13.46 10.55
C PRO A 223 0.77 12.72 10.62
N ASN A 224 0.40 12.21 11.79
CA ASN A 224 -0.81 11.43 12.00
C ASN A 224 -1.98 12.26 12.59
N SER A 225 -1.78 13.59 12.73
CA SER A 225 -2.79 14.52 13.24
C SER A 225 -3.85 14.96 12.23
N GLY A 226 -3.79 14.44 10.99
CA GLY A 226 -4.62 14.92 9.87
C GLY A 226 -3.99 16.05 9.07
N THR A 227 -2.73 16.43 9.39
CA THR A 227 -1.93 17.41 8.65
C THR A 227 -0.55 16.81 8.40
N SER A 228 -0.30 16.30 7.19
CA SER A 228 0.95 15.62 6.84
C SER A 228 1.89 16.46 5.96
N ALA A 229 1.49 17.70 5.58
CA ALA A 229 2.33 18.57 4.76
C ALA A 229 3.56 19.03 5.55
N GLY A 230 4.76 18.64 5.09
CA GLY A 230 6.01 18.98 5.74
C GLY A 230 7.03 17.86 5.72
N VAL A 231 8.13 18.02 6.48
CA VAL A 231 9.15 16.99 6.70
C VAL A 231 9.00 16.40 8.10
N TYR A 232 9.06 15.07 8.22
CA TYR A 232 8.91 14.38 9.51
C TYR A 232 9.60 13.02 9.54
N PHE A 233 9.87 12.53 10.76
CA PHE A 233 10.29 11.15 10.97
C PHE A 233 9.12 10.21 10.71
N LEU A 234 9.40 9.11 10.02
CA LEU A 234 8.40 8.09 9.72
C LEU A 234 8.15 7.21 10.95
N PRO A 235 6.95 7.24 11.56
CA PRO A 235 6.52 6.17 12.42
C PRO A 235 6.33 4.91 11.58
N VAL A 236 6.62 3.75 12.14
CA VAL A 236 6.57 2.46 11.45
C VAL A 236 5.84 1.42 12.29
N SER A 237 5.24 0.42 11.64
CA SER A 237 4.64 -0.74 12.31
C SER A 237 5.75 -1.67 12.85
N LEU A 238 6.30 -1.28 13.99
CA LEU A 238 7.48 -1.86 14.64
C LEU A 238 7.21 -2.05 16.13
N ASP A 239 7.45 -3.24 16.62
CA ASP A 239 7.44 -3.50 18.06
C ASP A 239 8.63 -2.76 18.73
N PRO A 240 8.39 -1.86 19.70
CA PRO A 240 9.44 -1.05 20.30
C PRO A 240 10.43 -1.86 21.14
N THR A 241 10.06 -3.07 21.58
CA THR A 241 10.88 -3.94 22.44
C THR A 241 11.74 -4.88 21.62
N THR A 242 11.10 -5.62 20.69
CA THR A 242 11.79 -6.63 19.87
C THR A 242 12.46 -6.03 18.65
N GLN A 243 12.07 -4.82 18.26
CA GLN A 243 12.51 -4.15 17.03
C GLN A 243 12.27 -5.04 15.80
N THR A 244 11.12 -5.71 15.78
CA THR A 244 10.64 -6.52 14.67
C THR A 244 9.37 -5.93 14.08
N ARG A 245 9.07 -6.28 12.84
CA ARG A 245 7.82 -5.90 12.14
C ARG A 245 6.60 -6.28 12.98
N SER A 246 5.63 -5.37 13.05
CA SER A 246 4.31 -5.58 13.63
C SER A 246 3.29 -5.64 12.49
N ASP A 247 3.08 -6.82 11.92
CA ASP A 247 2.17 -7.06 10.80
C ASP A 247 0.80 -7.56 11.25
N ALA A 248 -0.12 -7.75 10.29
CA ALA A 248 -1.47 -8.21 10.59
C ALA A 248 -1.53 -9.67 11.07
N ARG A 249 -0.55 -10.49 10.65
CA ARG A 249 -0.48 -11.88 11.09
C ARG A 249 -0.16 -11.95 12.58
N CYS A 250 0.92 -11.33 13.04
CA CYS A 250 1.33 -11.40 14.44
C CYS A 250 0.39 -10.63 15.39
N THR A 251 -0.38 -9.66 14.88
CA THR A 251 -1.23 -8.80 15.71
C THR A 251 -2.69 -9.22 15.74
N TYR A 252 -3.29 -9.56 14.61
CA TYR A 252 -4.71 -9.95 14.54
C TYR A 252 -4.90 -11.46 14.47
N HIS A 253 -4.20 -12.14 13.57
CA HIS A 253 -4.37 -13.59 13.42
C HIS A 253 -3.95 -14.33 14.70
N ASP A 254 -2.75 -14.10 15.22
CA ASP A 254 -2.24 -14.82 16.39
C ASP A 254 -3.09 -14.57 17.64
N ALA A 255 -3.65 -13.36 17.79
CA ALA A 255 -4.58 -13.04 18.87
C ALA A 255 -5.92 -13.80 18.79
N ALA A 256 -6.31 -14.27 17.61
CA ALA A 256 -7.56 -15.00 17.37
C ALA A 256 -7.36 -16.50 17.16
N ALA A 257 -6.14 -16.97 16.97
CA ALA A 257 -5.82 -18.34 16.52
C ALA A 257 -6.35 -19.45 17.44
N ASP A 258 -6.46 -19.19 18.74
CA ASP A 258 -6.98 -20.16 19.73
C ASP A 258 -8.53 -20.13 19.85
N ARG A 259 -9.25 -19.26 19.14
CA ARG A 259 -10.71 -19.20 19.20
C ARG A 259 -11.33 -20.35 18.40
N PRO A 260 -12.25 -21.12 18.99
CA PRO A 260 -12.83 -22.29 18.33
C PRO A 260 -13.74 -21.94 17.13
N ASN A 261 -14.18 -20.68 17.01
CA ASN A 261 -15.05 -20.16 15.97
C ASN A 261 -14.30 -19.34 14.89
N TYR A 262 -12.96 -19.21 15.00
CA TYR A 262 -12.10 -18.58 14.02
C TYR A 262 -11.28 -19.65 13.28
N HIS A 263 -11.37 -19.64 11.95
CA HIS A 263 -10.67 -20.59 11.09
C HIS A 263 -9.92 -19.87 9.99
N ILE A 264 -8.77 -20.41 9.60
CA ILE A 264 -7.99 -19.96 8.46
C ILE A 264 -7.70 -21.13 7.53
N LEU A 265 -7.82 -20.92 6.22
CA LEU A 265 -7.47 -21.87 5.18
C LEU A 265 -6.43 -21.26 4.26
N THR A 266 -5.20 -21.71 4.37
CA THR A 266 -4.06 -21.22 3.57
C THR A 266 -3.82 -22.05 2.32
N ASN A 267 -2.96 -21.55 1.42
CA ASN A 267 -2.60 -22.19 0.16
C ASN A 267 -3.82 -22.58 -0.69
N THR A 268 -4.86 -21.75 -0.63
CA THR A 268 -6.16 -22.03 -1.26
C THR A 268 -6.65 -20.81 -2.04
N GLN A 269 -6.69 -20.94 -3.36
CA GLN A 269 -7.16 -19.89 -4.23
C GLN A 269 -8.67 -19.96 -4.43
N ILE A 270 -9.33 -18.79 -4.38
CA ILE A 270 -10.74 -18.63 -4.73
C ILE A 270 -10.87 -18.43 -6.24
N VAL A 271 -11.87 -19.10 -6.82
CA VAL A 271 -12.20 -18.97 -8.24
C VAL A 271 -13.25 -17.89 -8.46
N ARG A 272 -14.35 -17.95 -7.70
CA ARG A 272 -15.49 -17.03 -7.84
C ARG A 272 -16.41 -17.04 -6.63
N VAL A 273 -17.28 -16.05 -6.56
CA VAL A 273 -18.43 -16.02 -5.65
C VAL A 273 -19.52 -16.95 -6.20
N VAL A 274 -20.17 -17.69 -5.32
CA VAL A 274 -21.30 -18.57 -5.64
C VAL A 274 -22.61 -17.88 -5.26
N PHE A 275 -23.54 -17.83 -6.21
CA PHE A 275 -24.86 -17.23 -6.03
C PHE A 275 -25.93 -18.30 -5.90
N ASP A 276 -26.99 -18.00 -5.12
CA ASP A 276 -28.19 -18.83 -5.09
C ASP A 276 -28.99 -18.66 -6.40
N ASN A 277 -29.16 -19.76 -7.10
CA ASN A 277 -29.93 -19.83 -8.33
C ASN A 277 -31.44 -20.11 -8.06
N GLY A 278 -31.95 -19.80 -6.87
CA GLY A 278 -33.31 -20.04 -6.47
C GLY A 278 -33.61 -21.49 -6.02
N THR A 279 -32.57 -22.30 -5.81
CA THR A 279 -32.68 -23.69 -5.34
C THR A 279 -32.56 -23.84 -3.83
N ILE A 280 -32.02 -22.83 -3.12
CA ILE A 280 -31.91 -22.84 -1.66
C ILE A 280 -33.20 -22.27 -1.05
N THR A 281 -34.16 -23.13 -0.81
CA THR A 281 -35.42 -22.77 -0.16
C THR A 281 -35.19 -22.54 1.34
N ASN A 282 -35.55 -21.34 1.83
CA ASN A 282 -35.94 -21.03 3.23
C ASN A 282 -34.84 -20.82 4.30
N SER A 283 -33.63 -20.40 3.99
CA SER A 283 -32.65 -20.17 5.08
C SER A 283 -32.22 -18.73 5.31
N THR A 284 -32.59 -17.76 4.48
CA THR A 284 -32.24 -16.36 4.69
C THR A 284 -33.49 -15.50 4.89
N PRO A 285 -33.78 -15.05 6.13
CA PRO A 285 -34.81 -14.05 6.37
C PRO A 285 -34.53 -12.79 5.55
N ASN A 286 -35.52 -12.29 4.78
CA ASN A 286 -35.43 -11.06 3.97
C ASN A 286 -34.67 -11.13 2.62
N ALA A 287 -34.37 -12.30 2.07
CA ALA A 287 -33.90 -12.41 0.69
C ALA A 287 -34.91 -11.86 -0.31
N ARG A 288 -34.50 -10.99 -1.22
CA ARG A 288 -35.33 -10.49 -2.33
C ARG A 288 -35.14 -11.44 -3.52
N PRO A 289 -36.22 -12.07 -4.01
CA PRO A 289 -36.09 -13.11 -5.03
C PRO A 289 -35.61 -12.62 -6.41
N ASP A 290 -35.62 -11.32 -6.63
CA ASP A 290 -35.19 -10.63 -7.84
C ASP A 290 -33.73 -10.14 -7.82
N ILE A 291 -33.02 -10.28 -6.68
CA ILE A 291 -31.63 -9.85 -6.51
C ILE A 291 -30.76 -11.06 -6.18
N PRO A 292 -29.65 -11.32 -6.92
CA PRO A 292 -28.73 -12.42 -6.61
C PRO A 292 -28.25 -12.39 -5.16
N LEU A 293 -28.24 -13.56 -4.50
CA LEU A 293 -27.74 -13.73 -3.14
C LEU A 293 -26.41 -14.48 -3.19
N ALA A 294 -25.33 -13.88 -2.70
CA ALA A 294 -24.06 -14.56 -2.50
C ALA A 294 -24.19 -15.55 -1.32
N VAL A 295 -23.95 -16.83 -1.59
CA VAL A 295 -24.12 -17.91 -0.60
C VAL A 295 -22.83 -18.63 -0.28
N GLY A 296 -21.72 -18.26 -0.90
CA GLY A 296 -20.41 -18.87 -0.65
C GLY A 296 -19.40 -18.53 -1.72
N VAL A 297 -18.28 -19.26 -1.70
CA VAL A 297 -17.19 -19.13 -2.67
C VAL A 297 -16.76 -20.50 -3.18
N GLU A 298 -16.34 -20.56 -4.45
CA GLU A 298 -15.76 -21.75 -5.05
C GLU A 298 -14.24 -21.68 -4.96
N LEU A 299 -13.64 -22.74 -4.43
CA LEU A 299 -12.20 -22.93 -4.34
C LEU A 299 -11.64 -23.51 -5.64
N LEU A 300 -10.39 -23.23 -5.95
CA LEU A 300 -9.67 -23.94 -7.00
C LEU A 300 -9.71 -25.46 -6.72
N GLY A 301 -10.26 -26.23 -7.64
CA GLY A 301 -10.56 -27.66 -7.45
C GLY A 301 -12.05 -27.95 -7.23
N GLY A 302 -12.92 -26.94 -7.25
CA GLY A 302 -14.40 -27.10 -7.34
C GLY A 302 -15.13 -27.31 -6.00
N ARG A 303 -14.43 -27.30 -4.86
CA ARG A 303 -15.07 -27.32 -3.55
C ARG A 303 -15.72 -25.96 -3.26
N ILE A 304 -16.90 -25.96 -2.62
CA ILE A 304 -17.59 -24.73 -2.22
C ILE A 304 -17.55 -24.60 -0.69
N VAL A 305 -17.27 -23.38 -0.21
CA VAL A 305 -17.42 -22.98 1.18
C VAL A 305 -18.60 -22.00 1.26
N TYR A 306 -19.60 -22.34 2.07
CA TYR A 306 -20.84 -21.58 2.17
C TYR A 306 -20.83 -20.56 3.31
N ALA A 307 -21.47 -19.41 3.07
CA ALA A 307 -21.71 -18.36 4.04
C ALA A 307 -23.20 -18.32 4.40
N ARG A 308 -23.54 -18.38 5.70
CA ARG A 308 -24.93 -18.22 6.19
C ARG A 308 -25.37 -16.77 6.19
N ARG A 309 -24.44 -15.84 6.36
CA ARG A 309 -24.72 -14.40 6.47
C ARG A 309 -24.15 -13.63 5.28
N GLU A 310 -22.82 -13.53 5.19
CA GLU A 310 -22.19 -12.75 4.12
C GLU A 310 -20.86 -13.36 3.67
N VAL A 311 -20.55 -13.16 2.38
CA VAL A 311 -19.21 -13.28 1.79
C VAL A 311 -18.55 -11.91 1.82
N ILE A 312 -17.29 -11.83 2.27
CA ILE A 312 -16.54 -10.59 2.38
C ILE A 312 -15.27 -10.73 1.55
N LEU A 313 -15.18 -9.99 0.45
CA LEU A 313 -13.97 -9.94 -0.38
C LEU A 313 -12.97 -8.98 0.24
N ALA A 314 -11.74 -9.46 0.44
CA ALA A 314 -10.61 -8.74 0.99
C ALA A 314 -9.29 -9.18 0.32
N ALA A 315 -9.35 -9.53 -0.98
CA ALA A 315 -8.23 -10.06 -1.76
C ALA A 315 -7.32 -8.96 -2.35
N GLY A 316 -7.55 -7.70 -1.97
CA GLY A 316 -6.78 -6.53 -2.41
C GLY A 316 -7.22 -5.99 -3.77
N ALA A 317 -6.71 -4.81 -4.12
CA ALA A 317 -7.20 -4.02 -5.25
C ALA A 317 -7.00 -4.66 -6.63
N ILE A 318 -6.24 -5.73 -6.76
CA ILE A 318 -6.04 -6.43 -8.05
C ILE A 318 -6.85 -7.73 -8.11
N HIS A 319 -6.87 -8.52 -7.03
CA HIS A 319 -7.56 -9.83 -7.07
C HIS A 319 -9.03 -9.73 -6.66
N THR A 320 -9.45 -8.73 -5.89
CA THR A 320 -10.88 -8.52 -5.59
C THR A 320 -11.68 -8.24 -6.86
N PRO A 321 -11.30 -7.28 -7.74
CA PRO A 321 -11.99 -7.11 -9.02
C PRO A 321 -11.87 -8.34 -9.93
N GLN A 322 -10.74 -9.05 -9.94
CA GLN A 322 -10.61 -10.31 -10.68
C GLN A 322 -11.67 -11.33 -10.25
N ILE A 323 -11.86 -11.54 -8.95
CA ILE A 323 -12.89 -12.44 -8.42
C ILE A 323 -14.30 -11.94 -8.80
N LEU A 324 -14.53 -10.63 -8.75
CA LEU A 324 -15.80 -10.04 -9.17
C LEU A 324 -16.04 -10.23 -10.66
N GLU A 325 -15.05 -9.99 -11.52
CA GLU A 325 -15.19 -10.18 -12.96
C GLU A 325 -15.40 -11.66 -13.34
N LEU A 326 -14.71 -12.59 -12.70
CA LEU A 326 -14.97 -14.03 -12.78
C LEU A 326 -16.39 -14.38 -12.30
N SER A 327 -17.00 -13.49 -11.51
CA SER A 327 -18.38 -13.52 -11.04
C SER A 327 -19.29 -12.53 -11.76
N GLY A 328 -18.75 -11.64 -12.65
CA GLY A 328 -19.40 -10.71 -13.55
C GLY A 328 -19.35 -9.18 -13.28
N ILE A 329 -18.29 -8.58 -12.59
CA ILE A 329 -18.23 -7.15 -12.13
C ILE A 329 -16.77 -6.57 -12.06
N GLY A 330 -16.42 -5.28 -12.41
CA GLY A 330 -15.05 -4.67 -12.20
C GLY A 330 -14.65 -3.23 -12.60
N ASP A 331 -13.52 -2.54 -12.08
CA ASP A 331 -12.48 -1.54 -12.61
C ASP A 331 -11.49 -0.84 -11.57
N ALA A 332 -10.26 -0.15 -11.94
CA ALA A 332 -9.06 0.08 -11.06
C ALA A 332 -8.21 1.39 -11.07
N ASN A 333 -7.27 1.64 -10.03
CA ASN A 333 -6.26 2.75 -9.87
C ASN A 333 -4.98 2.45 -9.04
N ASP A 334 -3.80 3.23 -9.23
CA ASP A 334 -2.52 3.14 -8.47
C ASP A 334 -1.65 4.42 -8.50
N HIS A 335 -0.69 4.60 -7.51
CA HIS A 335 0.32 5.68 -7.44
C HIS A 335 1.57 5.41 -8.30
N ALA A 336 2.20 6.48 -8.83
CA ALA A 336 3.45 6.43 -9.60
C ALA A 336 4.66 6.86 -8.77
N LEU A 337 5.71 6.03 -8.70
CA LEU A 337 6.99 6.26 -8.02
C LEU A 337 8.14 6.40 -9.00
N LEU A 338 9.10 7.29 -8.72
CA LEU A 338 10.41 7.35 -9.39
C LEU A 338 11.54 7.31 -8.36
N ARG A 339 12.50 6.39 -8.54
CA ARG A 339 13.71 6.29 -7.72
C ARG A 339 14.84 7.11 -8.30
N LEU A 340 15.42 7.99 -7.46
CA LEU A 340 16.56 8.83 -7.81
C LEU A 340 17.67 8.64 -6.77
N GLU A 341 18.91 8.38 -7.21
CA GLU A 341 20.06 8.14 -6.33
C GLU A 341 21.18 9.15 -6.56
N TYR A 342 21.72 9.70 -5.45
CA TYR A 342 22.85 10.62 -5.41
C TYR A 342 23.80 10.21 -4.27
N PRO A 343 24.56 9.12 -4.42
CA PRO A 343 25.32 8.50 -3.32
C PRO A 343 26.18 9.51 -2.54
N TYR A 344 26.08 9.49 -1.21
CA TYR A 344 26.86 10.39 -0.36
C TYR A 344 28.29 9.89 -0.19
N GLN A 345 29.27 10.75 -0.48
CA GLN A 345 30.73 10.50 -0.30
C GLN A 345 31.23 10.91 1.09
N SER A 346 30.32 11.16 2.03
CA SER A 346 30.65 11.51 3.41
C SER A 346 31.30 10.34 4.15
N PRO A 347 32.31 10.56 5.01
CA PRO A 347 32.90 9.52 5.86
C PRO A 347 31.97 9.09 7.01
N THR A 348 30.82 9.73 7.17
CA THR A 348 29.82 9.39 8.19
C THR A 348 29.06 8.13 7.77
N PRO A 349 28.94 7.12 8.65
CA PRO A 349 28.18 5.91 8.35
C PRO A 349 26.77 6.22 7.86
N ASN A 350 26.38 5.56 6.78
CA ASN A 350 25.07 5.65 6.16
C ASN A 350 24.59 4.23 5.76
N PRO A 351 23.36 4.03 5.31
CA PRO A 351 22.85 2.71 4.97
C PRO A 351 23.70 1.91 3.98
N SER A 352 24.36 2.56 3.02
CA SER A 352 25.21 1.85 2.05
C SER A 352 26.40 1.13 2.69
N TRP A 353 26.82 1.54 3.91
CA TRP A 353 27.88 0.85 4.66
C TRP A 353 27.46 -0.56 5.10
N LEU A 354 26.18 -0.83 5.25
CA LEU A 354 25.70 -2.19 5.53
C LEU A 354 26.01 -3.15 4.37
N LEU A 355 26.08 -2.65 3.15
CA LEU A 355 26.42 -3.42 1.96
C LEU A 355 27.91 -3.43 1.65
N THR A 356 28.61 -2.30 1.90
CA THR A 356 29.98 -2.09 1.43
C THR A 356 31.04 -2.34 2.51
N ASN A 357 30.67 -2.34 3.80
CA ASN A 357 31.58 -2.54 4.93
C ASN A 357 31.16 -3.74 5.78
N SER A 358 31.77 -4.89 5.51
CA SER A 358 31.44 -6.15 6.18
C SER A 358 31.64 -6.13 7.71
N THR A 359 32.63 -5.37 8.21
CA THR A 359 32.88 -5.22 9.65
C THR A 359 31.76 -4.39 10.30
N PHE A 360 31.34 -3.30 9.67
CA PHE A 360 30.22 -2.48 10.13
C PHE A 360 28.93 -3.29 10.17
N ASN A 361 28.64 -4.03 9.10
CA ASN A 361 27.44 -4.88 9.02
C ASN A 361 27.43 -5.98 10.09
N ALA A 362 28.56 -6.67 10.29
CA ALA A 362 28.67 -7.72 11.32
C ALA A 362 28.51 -7.15 12.74
N THR A 363 29.03 -5.95 13.01
CA THR A 363 28.82 -5.26 14.29
C THR A 363 27.36 -4.89 14.47
N ALA A 364 26.71 -4.33 13.46
CA ALA A 364 25.30 -3.96 13.49
C ALA A 364 24.39 -5.19 13.73
N GLY A 365 24.71 -6.33 13.11
CA GLY A 365 23.99 -7.59 13.36
C GLY A 365 24.18 -8.08 14.80
N THR A 366 25.40 -7.98 15.34
CA THR A 366 25.67 -8.35 16.74
C THR A 366 24.91 -7.47 17.72
N GLU A 367 24.88 -6.15 17.51
CA GLU A 367 24.09 -5.20 18.31
C GLU A 367 22.60 -5.52 18.25
N TYR A 368 22.07 -5.83 17.07
CA TYR A 368 20.67 -6.19 16.91
C TYR A 368 20.30 -7.43 17.71
N PHE A 369 21.04 -8.55 17.56
CA PHE A 369 20.71 -9.80 18.24
C PHE A 369 20.97 -9.75 19.75
N SER A 370 21.92 -8.96 20.24
CA SER A 370 22.26 -8.86 21.66
C SER A 370 21.40 -7.88 22.45
N SER A 371 21.01 -6.76 21.83
CA SER A 371 20.40 -5.63 22.57
C SER A 371 19.23 -4.94 21.85
N ARG A 372 18.87 -5.41 20.66
CA ARG A 372 17.83 -4.79 19.82
C ARG A 372 18.10 -3.29 19.55
N THR A 373 19.37 -2.98 19.27
CA THR A 373 19.87 -1.64 18.96
C THR A 373 20.71 -1.67 17.68
N GLY A 374 21.22 -0.50 17.28
CA GLY A 374 22.09 -0.37 16.13
C GLY A 374 21.40 -0.35 14.77
N PRO A 375 22.16 -0.24 13.68
CA PRO A 375 21.65 0.02 12.34
C PRO A 375 20.63 -1.01 11.80
N TRP A 376 20.68 -2.25 12.25
CA TRP A 376 19.71 -3.27 11.81
C TRP A 376 18.28 -3.06 12.33
N THR A 377 18.10 -2.20 13.34
CA THR A 377 16.76 -1.79 13.77
C THR A 377 16.11 -0.79 12.83
N SER A 378 16.91 -0.17 11.94
CA SER A 378 16.49 0.89 11.03
C SER A 378 16.40 0.38 9.60
N LYS A 379 15.34 0.76 8.90
CA LYS A 379 15.30 0.69 7.44
C LYS A 379 16.08 1.89 6.85
N PRO A 380 16.46 1.86 5.56
CA PRO A 380 17.13 2.99 4.93
C PRO A 380 16.36 4.31 5.06
N SER A 381 15.09 4.32 4.68
CA SER A 381 14.22 5.52 4.77
C SER A 381 13.60 5.66 6.15
N THR A 382 14.06 6.62 6.93
CA THR A 382 13.59 6.91 8.30
C THR A 382 12.88 8.25 8.41
N ALA A 383 12.86 9.04 7.35
CA ALA A 383 12.07 10.26 7.22
C ALA A 383 11.59 10.47 5.78
N VAL A 384 10.60 11.32 5.68
CA VAL A 384 9.92 11.65 4.43
C VAL A 384 9.57 13.12 4.42
N ALA A 385 9.39 13.68 3.24
CA ALA A 385 8.78 14.99 3.08
C ALA A 385 7.57 14.90 2.15
N PHE A 386 6.54 15.65 2.49
CA PHE A 386 5.30 15.79 1.74
C PHE A 386 5.06 17.27 1.39
N PRO A 387 5.75 17.83 0.39
CA PRO A 387 5.57 19.22 0.01
C PRO A 387 4.26 19.45 -0.73
N SER A 388 3.66 20.63 -0.51
CA SER A 388 2.55 21.12 -1.35
C SER A 388 3.09 21.67 -2.69
N LEU A 389 2.19 21.85 -3.67
CA LEU A 389 2.56 22.46 -4.96
C LEU A 389 3.19 23.86 -4.80
N ALA A 390 2.67 24.68 -3.89
CA ALA A 390 3.17 26.02 -3.67
C ALA A 390 4.59 26.05 -3.04
N GLN A 391 4.96 25.02 -2.27
CA GLN A 391 6.29 24.90 -1.66
C GLN A 391 7.36 24.51 -2.70
N ILE A 392 7.00 23.71 -3.70
CA ILE A 392 7.94 23.29 -4.76
C ILE A 392 8.05 24.28 -5.92
N THR A 393 7.02 25.13 -6.10
CA THR A 393 6.97 26.16 -7.14
C THR A 393 6.84 27.54 -6.50
N ASN A 394 5.74 28.20 -6.77
CA ASN A 394 5.19 29.36 -6.08
C ASN A 394 3.66 29.33 -6.18
N ALA A 395 2.98 30.06 -5.30
CA ALA A 395 1.53 30.02 -5.19
C ALA A 395 0.81 30.40 -6.51
N SER A 396 1.35 31.34 -7.28
CA SER A 396 0.74 31.77 -8.56
C SER A 396 0.82 30.66 -9.60
N TYR A 397 1.98 30.02 -9.75
CA TYR A 397 2.16 28.92 -10.70
C TYR A 397 1.32 27.69 -10.31
N ALA A 398 1.28 27.36 -9.02
CA ALA A 398 0.47 26.26 -8.51
C ALA A 398 -1.03 26.46 -8.83
N LEU A 399 -1.57 27.66 -8.59
CA LEU A 399 -2.96 28.00 -8.91
C LEU A 399 -3.24 27.99 -10.42
N ASP A 400 -2.31 28.49 -11.24
CA ASP A 400 -2.44 28.47 -12.70
C ASP A 400 -2.46 27.02 -13.23
N MET A 401 -1.57 26.18 -12.74
CA MET A 401 -1.52 24.75 -13.09
C MET A 401 -2.83 24.03 -12.72
N ILE A 402 -3.35 24.26 -11.52
CA ILE A 402 -4.62 23.68 -11.06
C ILE A 402 -5.80 24.17 -11.92
N SER A 403 -5.89 25.48 -12.18
CA SER A 403 -6.98 26.07 -12.96
C SER A 403 -6.96 25.62 -14.42
N THR A 404 -5.78 25.54 -15.02
CA THR A 404 -5.60 25.03 -16.39
C THR A 404 -6.02 23.56 -16.48
N THR A 405 -5.66 22.75 -15.47
CA THR A 405 -6.05 21.34 -15.39
C THR A 405 -7.56 21.18 -15.25
N ALA A 406 -8.20 21.97 -14.38
CA ALA A 406 -9.64 21.92 -14.17
C ALA A 406 -10.41 22.26 -15.46
N ASN A 407 -9.96 23.28 -16.21
CA ASN A 407 -10.56 23.65 -17.49
C ASN A 407 -10.36 22.57 -18.56
N ALA A 408 -9.15 22.01 -18.66
CA ALA A 408 -8.84 20.96 -19.64
C ALA A 408 -9.61 19.65 -19.36
N THR A 409 -9.86 19.32 -18.10
CA THR A 409 -10.64 18.13 -17.72
C THR A 409 -12.09 18.22 -18.22
N GLN A 410 -12.67 19.42 -18.28
CA GLN A 410 -14.01 19.64 -18.81
C GLN A 410 -14.08 19.53 -20.34
N GLU A 411 -13.00 19.84 -21.05
CA GLU A 411 -12.97 19.94 -22.50
C GLU A 411 -12.49 18.68 -23.21
N GLN A 412 -11.74 17.80 -22.56
CA GLN A 412 -11.02 16.71 -23.20
C GLN A 412 -11.38 15.33 -22.61
N ASN A 413 -11.62 14.36 -23.51
CA ASN A 413 -11.82 12.93 -23.19
C ASN A 413 -10.51 12.26 -22.75
N TYR A 414 -9.87 12.71 -21.67
CA TYR A 414 -8.63 12.08 -21.18
C TYR A 414 -8.82 10.67 -20.59
N TYR A 415 -10.04 10.16 -20.52
CA TYR A 415 -10.42 9.25 -19.46
C TYR A 415 -10.71 7.83 -19.73
N TYR A 416 -11.18 7.42 -20.83
CA TYR A 416 -11.38 6.01 -21.13
C TYR A 416 -10.91 5.75 -22.55
N PRO A 417 -9.87 4.93 -22.76
CA PRO A 417 -9.66 4.39 -24.08
C PRO A 417 -10.87 3.52 -24.37
N SER A 418 -11.57 3.84 -25.45
CA SER A 418 -12.61 3.02 -26.07
C SER A 418 -12.14 1.57 -26.38
N THR A 419 -10.87 1.28 -26.16
CA THR A 419 -10.26 -0.05 -26.40
C THR A 419 -10.65 -1.12 -25.41
N TYR A 420 -11.08 -0.77 -24.18
CA TYR A 420 -11.57 -1.75 -23.19
C TYR A 420 -13.08 -1.91 -23.20
N TYR A 421 -13.80 -0.87 -23.59
CA TYR A 421 -15.21 -0.97 -23.87
C TYR A 421 -15.37 -1.00 -25.37
N THR A 422 -15.60 -2.18 -25.96
CA THR A 422 -16.18 -2.23 -27.31
C THR A 422 -17.41 -1.36 -27.23
N GLU A 423 -17.46 -0.27 -28.01
CA GLU A 423 -18.69 0.52 -28.16
C GLU A 423 -19.79 -0.48 -28.44
N SER A 424 -20.57 -0.80 -27.41
CA SER A 424 -21.81 -1.54 -27.61
C SER A 424 -22.62 -0.64 -28.52
N GLU A 425 -22.94 -1.09 -29.72
CA GLU A 425 -23.83 -0.40 -30.65
C GLU A 425 -25.22 -0.16 -30.04
N SER A 426 -25.40 -0.49 -28.75
CA SER A 426 -26.58 -0.21 -27.96
C SER A 426 -26.63 1.28 -27.62
N THR A 427 -27.48 2.01 -28.30
CA THR A 427 -27.78 3.43 -28.10
C THR A 427 -28.28 3.79 -26.68
N ASN A 428 -28.35 2.83 -25.76
CA ASN A 428 -28.84 2.97 -24.38
C ASN A 428 -27.78 2.67 -23.31
N ASP A 429 -26.50 2.43 -23.68
CA ASP A 429 -25.44 2.24 -22.69
C ASP A 429 -25.02 3.58 -22.08
N THR A 430 -25.43 3.79 -20.81
CA THR A 430 -25.09 4.99 -20.03
C THR A 430 -23.81 4.82 -19.20
N THR A 431 -23.16 3.66 -19.23
CA THR A 431 -21.98 3.33 -18.41
C THR A 431 -20.84 4.33 -18.63
N PRO A 432 -20.44 4.69 -19.86
CA PRO A 432 -19.36 5.67 -20.06
C PRO A 432 -19.66 7.03 -19.45
N SER A 433 -20.93 7.48 -19.47
CA SER A 433 -21.32 8.78 -18.90
C SER A 433 -21.30 8.80 -17.38
N ILE A 434 -21.67 7.69 -16.73
CA ILE A 434 -21.65 7.51 -15.27
C ILE A 434 -20.22 7.48 -14.75
N LEU A 435 -19.33 6.72 -15.39
CA LEU A 435 -17.92 6.64 -15.02
C LEU A 435 -17.22 8.00 -15.21
N ARG A 436 -17.53 8.71 -16.29
CA ARG A 436 -17.04 10.06 -16.52
C ARG A 436 -17.50 11.03 -15.42
N ALA A 437 -18.78 11.02 -15.06
CA ALA A 437 -19.31 11.86 -13.99
C ALA A 437 -18.63 11.60 -12.64
N GLY A 438 -18.37 10.33 -12.31
CA GLY A 438 -17.64 9.95 -11.11
C GLY A 438 -16.21 10.44 -11.11
N TYR A 439 -15.51 10.26 -12.23
CA TYR A 439 -14.16 10.79 -12.40
C TYR A 439 -14.10 12.32 -12.25
N GLU A 440 -14.97 13.06 -12.96
CA GLU A 440 -15.05 14.51 -12.85
C GLU A 440 -15.32 14.96 -11.40
N ALA A 441 -16.18 14.25 -10.66
CA ALA A 441 -16.43 14.52 -9.25
C ALA A 441 -15.15 14.33 -8.40
N GLN A 442 -14.42 13.21 -8.59
CA GLN A 442 -13.16 12.95 -7.89
C GLN A 442 -12.12 14.04 -8.17
N ILE A 443 -11.87 14.35 -9.46
CA ILE A 443 -10.83 15.32 -9.88
C ILE A 443 -11.11 16.71 -9.34
N ASN A 444 -12.35 17.18 -9.43
CA ASN A 444 -12.72 18.50 -8.93
C ASN A 444 -12.41 18.66 -7.44
N LEU A 445 -12.64 17.62 -6.64
CA LEU A 445 -12.34 17.63 -5.21
C LEU A 445 -10.83 17.55 -4.94
N VAL A 446 -10.10 16.70 -5.67
CA VAL A 446 -8.64 16.60 -5.57
C VAL A 446 -7.97 17.92 -5.93
N LEU A 447 -8.35 18.53 -7.06
CA LEU A 447 -7.80 19.84 -7.49
C LEU A 447 -8.14 20.95 -6.50
N ARG A 448 -9.35 20.95 -5.93
CA ARG A 448 -9.72 21.90 -4.87
C ARG A 448 -8.79 21.74 -3.65
N ASN A 449 -8.55 20.52 -3.19
CA ASN A 449 -7.70 20.27 -2.03
C ASN A 449 -6.23 20.67 -2.29
N LEU A 450 -5.72 20.44 -3.51
CA LEU A 450 -4.36 20.85 -3.92
C LEU A 450 -4.11 22.37 -3.93
N GLN A 451 -5.14 23.21 -3.81
CA GLN A 451 -4.98 24.65 -3.61
C GLN A 451 -4.48 25.01 -2.22
N SER A 452 -4.61 24.09 -1.25
CA SER A 452 -4.16 24.27 0.13
C SER A 452 -2.65 24.02 0.27
N ASN A 453 -1.95 24.86 1.03
CA ASN A 453 -0.56 24.60 1.42
C ASN A 453 -0.42 23.42 2.38
N ASN A 454 -1.50 22.97 2.98
CA ASN A 454 -1.51 21.81 3.89
C ASN A 454 -1.73 20.49 3.16
N THR A 455 -2.02 20.53 1.86
CA THR A 455 -2.25 19.34 1.05
C THR A 455 -1.00 18.99 0.26
N PRO A 456 -0.32 17.87 0.58
CA PRO A 456 0.84 17.41 -0.18
C PRO A 456 0.48 17.09 -1.63
N ALA A 457 1.37 17.44 -2.56
CA ALA A 457 1.22 17.07 -3.97
C ALA A 457 2.00 15.78 -4.29
N TYR A 458 3.14 15.59 -3.63
CA TYR A 458 3.99 14.43 -3.82
C TYR A 458 4.77 14.12 -2.54
N GLU A 459 5.43 12.98 -2.53
CA GLU A 459 6.30 12.49 -1.47
C GLU A 459 7.76 12.52 -1.92
N ILE A 460 8.68 12.74 -0.98
CA ILE A 460 10.10 12.49 -1.14
C ILE A 460 10.56 11.55 -0.03
N LEU A 461 10.93 10.32 -0.38
CA LEU A 461 11.57 9.38 0.54
C LEU A 461 13.08 9.59 0.50
N ASN A 462 13.69 9.82 1.67
CA ASN A 462 15.13 9.92 1.83
C ASN A 462 15.68 8.62 2.43
N ASP A 463 16.56 7.93 1.70
CA ASP A 463 17.19 6.69 2.14
C ASP A 463 18.45 6.88 2.99
N ASN A 464 18.82 8.11 3.34
CA ASN A 464 20.05 8.47 4.08
C ASN A 464 21.38 8.09 3.40
N SER A 465 21.37 7.49 2.22
CA SER A 465 22.55 7.18 1.40
C SER A 465 22.71 8.16 0.23
N GLY A 466 21.66 8.93 -0.06
CA GLY A 466 21.54 9.82 -1.21
C GLY A 466 20.38 9.48 -2.14
N GLY A 467 19.58 8.45 -1.84
CA GLY A 467 18.33 8.18 -2.53
C GLY A 467 17.28 9.22 -2.14
N LEU A 468 16.68 9.86 -3.15
CA LEU A 468 15.59 10.82 -3.04
C LEU A 468 14.44 10.35 -3.95
N ASP A 469 13.76 9.29 -3.53
CA ASP A 469 12.65 8.72 -4.27
C ASP A 469 11.44 9.66 -4.21
N ILE A 470 10.75 9.82 -5.32
CA ILE A 470 9.59 10.72 -5.43
C ILE A 470 8.35 9.97 -5.91
N ALA A 471 7.20 10.26 -5.32
CA ALA A 471 5.93 9.69 -5.72
C ALA A 471 4.81 10.73 -5.78
N VAL A 472 3.96 10.66 -6.82
CA VAL A 472 2.74 11.48 -6.89
C VAL A 472 1.73 10.93 -5.90
N MET A 473 1.34 11.72 -4.89
CA MET A 473 0.44 11.27 -3.84
C MET A 473 -1.05 11.52 -4.14
N ARG A 474 -1.37 12.29 -5.14
CA ARG A 474 -2.74 12.57 -5.59
C ARG A 474 -2.84 12.50 -7.11
N PRO A 475 -2.65 11.29 -7.69
CA PRO A 475 -2.65 11.13 -9.14
C PRO A 475 -4.03 11.41 -9.72
N LEU A 476 -4.02 12.08 -10.86
CA LEU A 476 -5.20 12.26 -11.70
C LEU A 476 -5.31 11.19 -12.79
N SER A 477 -4.22 10.47 -13.08
CA SER A 477 -4.23 9.27 -13.93
C SER A 477 -5.10 8.18 -13.33
N ARG A 478 -5.74 7.39 -14.18
CA ARG A 478 -6.57 6.25 -13.79
C ARG A 478 -6.19 5.03 -14.61
N GLY A 479 -6.09 3.90 -13.94
CA GLY A 479 -5.78 2.61 -14.53
C GLY A 479 -6.99 1.70 -14.67
N ALA A 480 -6.74 0.43 -15.05
CA ALA A 480 -7.74 -0.62 -15.15
C ALA A 480 -7.14 -1.99 -14.82
N THR A 481 -7.98 -2.88 -14.33
CA THR A 481 -7.65 -4.29 -14.11
C THR A 481 -8.77 -5.15 -14.69
N HIS A 482 -8.42 -6.09 -15.59
CA HIS A 482 -9.39 -6.96 -16.24
C HIS A 482 -8.91 -8.39 -16.34
N ILE A 483 -9.82 -9.36 -16.24
CA ILE A 483 -9.50 -10.76 -16.49
C ILE A 483 -9.12 -10.96 -17.96
N ILE A 484 -8.11 -11.81 -18.19
CA ILE A 484 -7.71 -12.23 -19.55
C ILE A 484 -8.47 -13.48 -19.97
N ASP A 485 -8.77 -14.36 -19.02
CA ASP A 485 -9.54 -15.58 -19.23
C ASP A 485 -10.69 -15.68 -18.21
N GLY A 486 -11.92 -15.61 -18.68
CA GLY A 486 -13.12 -15.73 -17.84
C GLY A 486 -13.40 -17.14 -17.29
N ARG A 487 -12.53 -18.13 -17.57
CA ARG A 487 -12.69 -19.53 -17.17
C ARG A 487 -11.60 -20.04 -16.25
N ASP A 488 -10.45 -19.38 -16.23
CA ASP A 488 -9.27 -19.81 -15.47
C ASP A 488 -8.81 -18.75 -14.48
N ALA A 489 -9.18 -18.91 -13.21
CA ALA A 489 -8.80 -18.03 -12.12
C ALA A 489 -7.30 -18.05 -11.81
N SER A 490 -6.54 -19.02 -12.32
CA SER A 490 -5.08 -19.07 -12.15
C SER A 490 -4.33 -18.15 -13.11
N VAL A 491 -5.01 -17.66 -14.16
CA VAL A 491 -4.44 -16.67 -15.07
C VAL A 491 -4.45 -15.31 -14.41
N ALA A 492 -3.28 -14.68 -14.33
CA ALA A 492 -3.16 -13.32 -13.78
C ALA A 492 -3.98 -12.33 -14.61
N PRO A 493 -4.65 -11.34 -14.00
CA PRO A 493 -5.37 -10.32 -14.73
C PRO A 493 -4.41 -9.40 -15.52
N ALA A 494 -4.92 -8.75 -16.56
CA ALA A 494 -4.25 -7.62 -17.19
C ALA A 494 -4.35 -6.42 -16.26
N VAL A 495 -3.22 -5.89 -15.84
CA VAL A 495 -3.16 -4.69 -15.00
C VAL A 495 -2.55 -3.55 -15.80
N ASP A 496 -3.32 -2.48 -15.97
CA ASP A 496 -2.93 -1.28 -16.68
C ASP A 496 -3.00 -0.05 -15.75
N PRO A 497 -1.95 0.29 -15.01
CA PRO A 497 -1.97 1.45 -14.10
C PRO A 497 -2.07 2.79 -14.82
N ARG A 498 -1.62 2.88 -16.08
CA ARG A 498 -1.60 4.09 -16.91
C ARG A 498 -0.92 5.27 -16.22
N TRP A 499 0.19 4.98 -15.51
CA TRP A 499 0.97 6.00 -14.82
C TRP A 499 1.32 7.15 -15.75
N LEU A 500 1.21 8.37 -15.23
CA LEU A 500 1.51 9.62 -15.94
C LEU A 500 0.71 9.83 -17.24
N SER A 501 -0.42 9.13 -17.40
CA SER A 501 -1.32 9.37 -18.55
C SER A 501 -1.98 10.73 -18.47
N HIS A 502 -2.15 11.30 -17.27
CA HIS A 502 -2.63 12.67 -17.08
C HIS A 502 -1.45 13.66 -17.07
N PRO A 503 -1.48 14.74 -17.88
CA PRO A 503 -0.41 15.72 -17.96
C PRO A 503 -0.04 16.38 -16.62
N PHE A 504 -1.02 16.54 -15.72
CA PHE A 504 -0.79 17.07 -14.39
C PHE A 504 0.19 16.22 -13.58
N ASP A 505 0.01 14.90 -13.57
CA ASP A 505 0.88 13.98 -12.81
C ASP A 505 2.30 14.01 -13.36
N PHE A 506 2.41 14.08 -14.69
CA PHE A 506 3.71 14.20 -15.36
C PHE A 506 4.42 15.49 -14.94
N GLU A 507 3.71 16.62 -14.91
CA GLU A 507 4.28 17.92 -14.52
C GLU A 507 4.66 17.94 -13.03
N VAL A 508 3.84 17.38 -12.14
CA VAL A 508 4.16 17.24 -10.71
C VAL A 508 5.48 16.48 -10.52
N MET A 509 5.70 15.39 -11.24
CA MET A 509 6.96 14.62 -11.16
C MET A 509 8.16 15.41 -11.69
N ILE A 510 8.01 16.16 -12.78
CA ILE A 510 9.09 17.04 -13.27
C ILE A 510 9.45 18.10 -12.23
N LEU A 511 8.46 18.75 -11.62
CA LEU A 511 8.67 19.74 -10.57
C LEU A 511 9.32 19.13 -9.32
N ALA A 512 8.93 17.90 -8.95
CA ALA A 512 9.52 17.15 -7.86
C ALA A 512 11.01 16.83 -8.12
N MET A 513 11.35 16.40 -9.34
CA MET A 513 12.76 16.18 -9.73
C MET A 513 13.59 17.47 -9.67
N GLN A 514 13.03 18.60 -10.10
CA GLN A 514 13.69 19.91 -10.00
C GLN A 514 13.84 20.35 -8.53
N PHE A 515 12.86 20.03 -7.69
CA PHE A 515 12.93 20.34 -6.27
C PHE A 515 14.02 19.48 -5.57
N ASN A 516 14.17 18.20 -5.93
CA ASN A 516 15.27 17.36 -5.46
C ASN A 516 16.64 17.97 -5.79
N GLN A 517 16.82 18.56 -6.98
CA GLN A 517 18.05 19.28 -7.31
C GLN A 517 18.32 20.45 -6.34
N ARG A 518 17.26 21.21 -6.00
CA ARG A 518 17.39 22.31 -5.01
C ARG A 518 17.74 21.77 -3.60
N ILE A 519 17.25 20.60 -3.22
CA ILE A 519 17.62 19.95 -1.94
C ILE A 519 19.10 19.64 -1.93
N LEU A 520 19.62 19.03 -3.00
CA LEU A 520 21.04 18.66 -3.14
C LEU A 520 21.98 19.87 -3.07
N ASP A 521 21.54 21.03 -3.57
CA ASP A 521 22.30 22.29 -3.56
C ASP A 521 22.30 23.00 -2.21
N THR A 522 21.49 22.57 -1.24
CA THR A 522 21.51 23.17 0.10
C THR A 522 22.84 22.91 0.81
N PRO A 523 23.35 23.86 1.63
CA PRO A 523 24.64 23.69 2.33
C PRO A 523 24.70 22.41 3.19
N SER A 524 23.59 22.01 3.81
CA SER A 524 23.54 20.85 4.69
C SER A 524 23.67 19.52 3.92
N ILE A 525 23.05 19.39 2.75
CA ILE A 525 23.17 18.20 1.90
C ILE A 525 24.46 18.23 1.10
N SER A 526 24.85 19.38 0.54
CA SER A 526 26.14 19.51 -0.17
C SER A 526 27.34 19.13 0.69
N ALA A 527 27.29 19.34 2.02
CA ALA A 527 28.32 18.89 2.96
C ALA A 527 28.44 17.35 3.02
N LEU A 528 27.42 16.59 2.65
CA LEU A 528 27.47 15.13 2.53
C LEU A 528 28.12 14.67 1.21
N LYS A 529 28.41 15.60 0.32
CA LYS A 529 29.06 15.37 -0.99
C LYS A 529 28.29 14.38 -1.85
N PRO A 530 27.04 14.71 -2.25
CA PRO A 530 26.28 13.87 -3.17
C PRO A 530 27.02 13.71 -4.48
N GLU A 531 27.05 12.52 -5.04
CA GLU A 531 27.65 12.23 -6.34
C GLU A 531 26.61 12.38 -7.44
N TYR A 532 26.92 13.21 -8.43
CA TYR A 532 26.12 13.39 -9.63
C TYR A 532 26.75 12.55 -10.74
N SER A 533 26.24 11.38 -11.02
CA SER A 533 26.71 10.58 -12.16
C SER A 533 25.63 10.59 -13.25
N TYR A 534 25.81 11.46 -14.24
CA TYR A 534 25.08 11.36 -15.51
C TYR A 534 25.94 10.54 -16.48
N ASN A 535 25.54 9.32 -16.77
CA ASN A 535 26.07 8.56 -17.88
C ASN A 535 25.32 9.00 -19.13
N ASP A 536 26.01 9.71 -20.02
CA ASP A 536 25.49 10.18 -21.33
C ASP A 536 25.17 9.02 -22.30
N ASP A 537 25.62 7.81 -21.95
CA ASP A 537 25.26 6.58 -22.64
C ASP A 537 23.81 6.23 -22.36
N ASN A 538 22.92 6.78 -23.19
CA ASN A 538 21.47 6.64 -23.20
C ASN A 538 20.94 5.20 -23.20
N ASP A 539 21.80 4.19 -23.21
CA ASP A 539 21.45 2.76 -23.31
C ASP A 539 21.57 1.99 -21.98
N ASN A 540 22.09 2.64 -20.90
CA ASN A 540 22.38 1.97 -19.62
C ASN A 540 21.50 2.35 -18.43
N ILE A 541 20.31 2.93 -18.63
CA ILE A 541 19.26 2.74 -17.62
C ILE A 541 18.81 1.29 -17.81
N PRO A 542 19.12 0.37 -16.90
CA PRO A 542 18.80 -1.02 -17.13
C PRO A 542 17.30 -1.14 -17.31
N ASN A 543 16.87 -1.69 -18.45
CA ASN A 543 15.50 -2.13 -18.64
C ASN A 543 15.31 -3.38 -17.78
N THR A 544 15.44 -3.19 -16.45
CA THR A 544 15.35 -4.29 -15.52
C THR A 544 13.89 -4.51 -15.17
N SER A 545 13.35 -5.60 -15.69
CA SER A 545 12.15 -6.27 -15.20
C SER A 545 12.18 -6.52 -13.66
N THR A 546 13.28 -6.18 -12.99
CA THR A 546 13.55 -6.43 -11.57
C THR A 546 13.33 -5.21 -10.67
N GLY A 547 12.76 -4.09 -11.17
CA GLY A 547 12.32 -2.96 -10.33
C GLY A 547 13.42 -2.12 -9.65
N SER A 548 14.69 -2.36 -9.95
CA SER A 548 15.83 -1.70 -9.30
C SER A 548 16.67 -0.93 -10.32
N SER A 549 16.09 0.05 -11.02
CA SER A 549 16.87 1.01 -11.79
C SER A 549 16.76 2.38 -11.12
N SER A 550 17.80 2.77 -10.42
CA SER A 550 17.99 4.13 -9.93
C SER A 550 18.63 4.97 -11.02
N ALA A 551 18.11 6.18 -11.22
CA ALA A 551 18.64 7.14 -12.15
C ALA A 551 19.39 8.23 -11.38
N CYS A 552 20.59 8.60 -11.84
CA CYS A 552 21.29 9.80 -11.39
C CYS A 552 21.08 10.93 -12.40
N LEU A 553 20.85 12.13 -11.91
CA LEU A 553 20.70 13.33 -12.74
C LEU A 553 21.82 14.33 -12.45
N SER A 554 22.29 15.03 -13.47
CA SER A 554 23.20 16.16 -13.26
C SER A 554 22.47 17.32 -12.56
N ALA A 555 23.23 18.14 -11.81
CA ALA A 555 22.71 19.34 -11.15
C ALA A 555 22.00 20.34 -12.11
N ASN A 556 22.28 20.26 -13.41
CA ASN A 556 21.73 21.14 -14.45
C ASN A 556 20.97 20.33 -15.52
N ALA A 557 20.29 19.25 -15.14
CA ALA A 557 19.52 18.46 -16.09
C ALA A 557 18.47 19.31 -16.80
N THR A 558 18.45 19.24 -18.13
CA THR A 558 17.43 19.91 -18.95
C THR A 558 16.07 19.22 -18.77
N ARG A 559 14.99 19.95 -19.02
CA ARG A 559 13.63 19.36 -19.00
C ARG A 559 13.55 18.08 -19.83
N GLN A 560 14.14 18.04 -21.02
CA GLN A 560 14.12 16.85 -21.88
C GLN A 560 14.82 15.64 -21.22
N GLN A 561 15.92 15.88 -20.50
CA GLN A 561 16.60 14.82 -19.75
C GLN A 561 15.73 14.31 -18.58
N LEU A 562 15.08 15.24 -17.84
CA LEU A 562 14.14 14.88 -16.78
C LEU A 562 12.99 14.02 -17.32
N GLU A 563 12.40 14.42 -18.44
CA GLU A 563 11.31 13.67 -19.11
C GLU A 563 11.77 12.26 -19.53
N THR A 564 12.98 12.13 -20.07
CA THR A 564 13.53 10.83 -20.46
C THR A 564 13.72 9.92 -19.26
N VAL A 565 14.32 10.43 -18.18
CA VAL A 565 14.52 9.67 -16.94
C VAL A 565 13.17 9.26 -16.33
N LEU A 566 12.22 10.18 -16.30
CA LEU A 566 10.89 9.92 -15.77
C LEU A 566 10.18 8.79 -16.53
N ARG A 567 10.11 8.84 -17.87
CA ARG A 567 9.43 7.79 -18.66
C ARG A 567 10.07 6.41 -18.49
N ARG A 568 11.40 6.36 -18.37
CA ARG A 568 12.15 5.11 -18.22
C ARG A 568 12.13 4.57 -16.81
N GLY A 569 12.14 5.44 -15.79
CA GLY A 569 12.33 5.09 -14.38
C GLY A 569 11.05 4.88 -13.57
N VAL A 570 9.90 5.41 -14.00
CA VAL A 570 8.66 5.31 -13.24
C VAL A 570 8.24 3.86 -13.03
N ASN A 571 7.83 3.57 -11.80
CA ASN A 571 7.39 2.28 -11.30
C ASN A 571 6.21 2.47 -10.32
N THR A 572 5.76 1.40 -9.69
CA THR A 572 4.71 1.42 -8.66
C THR A 572 5.22 1.93 -7.32
N GLU A 573 4.36 2.63 -6.56
CA GLU A 573 4.50 2.89 -5.11
C GLU A 573 3.87 1.76 -4.26
N TYR A 574 3.36 0.71 -4.91
CA TYR A 574 2.66 -0.42 -4.27
C TYR A 574 1.33 -0.04 -3.60
N HIS A 575 0.73 1.08 -3.97
CA HIS A 575 -0.49 1.64 -3.40
C HIS A 575 -1.75 1.35 -4.23
N TYR A 576 -1.87 0.12 -4.74
CA TYR A 576 -3.03 -0.32 -5.54
C TYR A 576 -4.32 -0.09 -4.77
N SER A 577 -5.29 0.62 -5.39
CA SER A 577 -6.54 1.00 -4.73
C SER A 577 -7.64 1.38 -5.73
N GLY A 578 -8.88 1.54 -5.25
CA GLY A 578 -9.98 2.18 -6.00
C GLY A 578 -10.65 1.34 -7.08
N THR A 579 -10.28 0.08 -7.24
CA THR A 579 -10.83 -0.82 -8.27
C THR A 579 -12.30 -1.21 -8.07
N CYS A 580 -12.81 -1.02 -6.85
CA CYS A 580 -14.20 -1.29 -6.48
C CYS A 580 -14.73 -0.12 -5.64
N ALA A 581 -14.59 1.11 -6.15
CA ALA A 581 -14.76 2.35 -5.41
C ALA A 581 -16.09 2.43 -4.64
N MET A 582 -16.00 2.86 -3.39
CA MET A 582 -17.13 3.22 -2.55
C MET A 582 -17.65 4.61 -2.97
N MET A 583 -18.65 4.62 -3.83
CA MET A 583 -19.28 5.82 -4.38
C MET A 583 -20.74 5.55 -4.69
N PRO A 584 -21.60 6.58 -4.83
CA PRO A 584 -22.95 6.39 -5.36
C PRO A 584 -22.93 5.68 -6.71
N MET A 585 -23.89 4.79 -6.95
CA MET A 585 -24.02 4.07 -8.23
C MET A 585 -24.11 5.05 -9.42
N SER A 586 -24.72 6.22 -9.24
CA SER A 586 -24.82 7.27 -10.26
C SER A 586 -23.46 7.91 -10.62
N LEU A 587 -22.42 7.64 -9.84
CA LEU A 587 -21.04 8.06 -10.05
C LEU A 587 -20.11 6.86 -10.33
N GLY A 588 -20.65 5.71 -10.72
CA GLY A 588 -19.87 4.52 -11.07
C GLY A 588 -19.34 3.72 -9.87
N GLY A 589 -19.89 3.94 -8.66
CA GLY A 589 -19.49 3.17 -7.48
C GLY A 589 -19.86 1.69 -7.59
N VAL A 590 -18.98 0.83 -7.05
CA VAL A 590 -19.17 -0.63 -6.97
C VAL A 590 -19.79 -1.02 -5.65
N VAL A 591 -19.48 -0.30 -4.57
CA VAL A 591 -20.04 -0.52 -3.24
C VAL A 591 -20.65 0.74 -2.65
N ASP A 592 -21.64 0.57 -1.79
CA ASP A 592 -22.24 1.67 -1.02
C ASP A 592 -21.38 2.03 0.23
N SER A 593 -21.80 3.05 0.98
CA SER A 593 -21.12 3.49 2.22
C SER A 593 -21.13 2.44 3.36
N ALA A 594 -21.91 1.37 3.22
CA ALA A 594 -21.85 0.19 4.09
C ALA A 594 -21.02 -0.94 3.47
N LEU A 595 -20.26 -0.66 2.40
CA LEU A 595 -19.38 -1.58 1.70
C LEU A 595 -20.08 -2.76 1.02
N ARG A 596 -21.39 -2.66 0.75
CA ARG A 596 -22.16 -3.69 0.06
C ARG A 596 -22.05 -3.51 -1.44
N VAL A 597 -21.81 -4.60 -2.15
CA VAL A 597 -21.79 -4.60 -3.62
C VAL A 597 -23.20 -4.29 -4.15
N TYR A 598 -23.31 -3.29 -5.03
CA TYR A 598 -24.58 -2.92 -5.62
C TYR A 598 -25.20 -4.06 -6.42
N GLY A 599 -26.50 -4.23 -6.30
CA GLY A 599 -27.26 -5.25 -7.01
C GLY A 599 -27.05 -6.69 -6.54
N ILE A 600 -26.33 -6.90 -5.41
CA ILE A 600 -26.05 -8.23 -4.86
C ILE A 600 -26.34 -8.24 -3.36
N GLN A 601 -27.02 -9.26 -2.87
CA GLN A 601 -27.21 -9.49 -1.45
C GLN A 601 -26.11 -10.39 -0.89
N GLY A 602 -25.77 -10.21 0.39
CA GLY A 602 -24.81 -11.09 1.09
C GLY A 602 -23.36 -10.97 0.62
N LEU A 603 -23.01 -9.89 -0.10
CA LEU A 603 -21.65 -9.65 -0.60
C LEU A 603 -21.15 -8.25 -0.20
N ARG A 604 -19.96 -8.20 0.41
CA ARG A 604 -19.22 -6.97 0.71
C ARG A 604 -17.78 -7.02 0.21
N ILE A 605 -17.19 -5.83 0.09
CA ILE A 605 -15.76 -5.67 -0.18
C ILE A 605 -15.15 -4.86 0.96
N VAL A 606 -14.05 -5.36 1.51
CA VAL A 606 -13.32 -4.70 2.59
C VAL A 606 -11.81 -4.80 2.32
N ASP A 607 -11.30 -3.97 1.45
CA ASP A 607 -9.86 -3.80 1.19
C ASP A 607 -9.61 -2.46 0.50
N THR A 608 -8.38 -2.20 0.03
CA THR A 608 -8.00 -0.94 -0.62
C THR A 608 -8.75 -0.67 -1.94
N SER A 609 -9.39 -1.68 -2.52
CA SER A 609 -10.19 -1.50 -3.74
C SER A 609 -11.37 -0.54 -3.55
N VAL A 610 -11.87 -0.40 -2.30
CA VAL A 610 -13.03 0.45 -2.03
C VAL A 610 -12.73 1.94 -1.92
N TYR A 611 -11.45 2.36 -1.91
CA TYR A 611 -11.10 3.77 -1.75
C TYR A 611 -11.59 4.59 -2.95
N PRO A 612 -12.49 5.57 -2.74
CA PRO A 612 -13.00 6.39 -3.86
C PRO A 612 -11.88 7.25 -4.49
N VAL A 613 -10.96 7.73 -3.66
CA VAL A 613 -9.72 8.40 -4.05
C VAL A 613 -8.63 7.90 -3.13
N VAL A 614 -7.45 7.63 -3.67
CA VAL A 614 -6.31 7.20 -2.87
C VAL A 614 -5.88 8.35 -1.94
N PRO A 615 -5.75 8.12 -0.62
CA PRO A 615 -5.27 9.15 0.31
C PRO A 615 -3.78 9.41 0.12
N GLY A 616 -3.34 10.64 0.38
CA GLY A 616 -1.93 11.03 0.30
C GLY A 616 -1.08 10.47 1.43
N ALA A 617 -1.00 9.13 1.50
CA ALA A 617 -0.31 8.36 2.53
C ALA A 617 0.11 6.99 2.01
N HIS A 618 1.01 6.31 2.75
CA HIS A 618 1.18 4.86 2.62
C HIS A 618 -0.05 4.15 3.19
N LEU A 619 -0.63 3.22 2.43
CA LEU A 619 -2.00 2.77 2.66
C LEU A 619 -2.19 1.84 3.87
N GLN A 620 -1.11 1.40 4.55
CA GLN A 620 -1.18 0.40 5.61
C GLN A 620 -2.10 0.85 6.77
N ALA A 621 -1.86 2.01 7.38
CA ALA A 621 -2.67 2.52 8.49
C ALA A 621 -4.14 2.70 8.09
N VAL A 622 -4.38 3.19 6.86
CA VAL A 622 -5.72 3.39 6.32
C VAL A 622 -6.45 2.06 6.15
N ALA A 623 -5.75 1.00 5.66
CA ALA A 623 -6.33 -0.32 5.49
C ALA A 623 -6.81 -0.92 6.83
N TYR A 624 -6.02 -0.75 7.90
CA TYR A 624 -6.44 -1.16 9.25
C TYR A 624 -7.68 -0.38 9.73
N ALA A 625 -7.68 0.94 9.62
CA ALA A 625 -8.78 1.77 10.09
C ALA A 625 -10.09 1.50 9.33
N VAL A 626 -10.01 1.37 8.00
CA VAL A 626 -11.16 1.02 7.15
C VAL A 626 -11.73 -0.34 7.53
N ALA A 627 -10.88 -1.34 7.76
CA ALA A 627 -11.30 -2.68 8.14
C ALA A 627 -11.89 -2.76 9.55
N GLU A 628 -11.34 -2.02 10.53
CA GLU A 628 -11.90 -1.88 11.88
C GLU A 628 -13.31 -1.27 11.83
N ARG A 629 -13.51 -0.21 11.02
CA ARG A 629 -14.82 0.38 10.81
C ARG A 629 -15.78 -0.58 10.10
N ALA A 630 -15.31 -1.27 9.05
CA ALA A 630 -16.10 -2.25 8.33
C ALA A 630 -16.62 -3.36 9.25
N ALA A 631 -15.79 -3.87 10.15
CA ALA A 631 -16.20 -4.87 11.13
C ALA A 631 -17.36 -4.38 12.03
N ASP A 632 -17.31 -3.13 12.48
CA ASP A 632 -18.41 -2.55 13.27
C ASP A 632 -19.69 -2.39 12.44
N ILE A 633 -19.59 -1.93 11.18
CA ILE A 633 -20.74 -1.82 10.25
C ILE A 633 -21.40 -3.19 10.05
N ILE A 634 -20.62 -4.27 9.91
CA ILE A 634 -21.10 -5.63 9.72
C ILE A 634 -21.80 -6.14 10.98
N ARG A 635 -21.21 -5.91 12.17
CA ARG A 635 -21.73 -6.35 13.48
C ARG A 635 -23.06 -5.69 13.85
N VAL A 636 -23.18 -4.38 13.71
CA VAL A 636 -24.41 -3.63 14.03
C VAL A 636 -25.62 -4.18 13.28
N ARG A 637 -25.44 -4.58 12.03
CA ARG A 637 -26.53 -5.10 11.21
C ARG A 637 -26.95 -6.53 11.58
N SER A 638 -26.01 -7.35 12.06
CA SER A 638 -26.34 -8.69 12.54
C SER A 638 -27.22 -8.65 13.80
N LEU A 639 -27.07 -7.62 14.64
CA LEU A 639 -27.88 -7.41 15.84
C LEU A 639 -29.27 -6.84 15.50
N ALA A 640 -29.39 -5.96 14.50
CA ALA A 640 -30.68 -5.40 14.07
C ALA A 640 -31.60 -6.46 13.39
N GLY A 641 -31.01 -7.42 12.68
CA GLY A 641 -31.77 -8.53 12.07
C GLY A 641 -32.32 -9.55 13.06
N THR A 642 -31.83 -9.55 14.31
CA THR A 642 -32.31 -10.45 15.38
C THR A 642 -33.42 -9.84 16.27
N SER A 643 -33.67 -8.52 16.13
CA SER A 643 -34.67 -7.80 16.95
C SER A 643 -36.06 -7.62 16.28
N GLU A 644 -36.23 -8.06 15.04
CA GLU A 644 -37.50 -8.05 14.30
C GLU A 644 -38.07 -9.48 14.05
N GLY A 645 -37.77 -10.40 14.94
CA GLY A 645 -38.32 -11.76 14.94
C GLY A 645 -39.45 -11.97 15.95
#